data_9e0fc68dd0bf0a08bf546e3ea279bfac
#
_entry.id   9e0fc68dd0bf0a08bf546e3ea279bfac
#
_cell.length_a   1.000
_cell.length_b   1.000
_cell.length_c   1.000
_cell.angle_alpha   90.00
_cell.angle_beta   90.00
_cell.angle_gamma   90.00
#
_symmetry.space_group_name_H-M   'P 1'
#
loop_
_entity.id
_entity.type
_entity.pdbx_description
1 polymer ?
#
loop_
_entity_poly.entity_id
_entity_poly.type
_entity_poly.pdbx_seq_one_letter_code
_entity_poly.pdbx_strand_id
1 'polypeptide(L)'
;MTSLVRLTRVAALAALWSTWSRAGAAQQRDTTTPSPRPTDSLKVYTLPPAVVSVTRANPPINRIPQAVQLIEKTAISQARPTWGLDEALVSVPGVYAANRYNFSLDQRISIRGFGARSAFAVRGIKVLVDGIPQTLPDGQGQLTNLELGAADRIEILRGSASALFGNASGGVISIWTDPTAPDNVRQDMRVLFGTFDRHLDRNWSKWQSSTAFRVGSGSALVTVSRLDYTGQRQHSDADFRNLNSRWHFPLAGGWSLAATADVGWDPRADNPGGLTAAEMAANPDAAAPLNVSRNAGKDVTQGQAGVTLRREFSGGGEAAVTVFGFTRTLKNPTTPAYIDLDRLDFGTRASISRPLPLGHLEHRVTAGIDFQRQRDSRLNHGYQTPTGPDPSTTRQLDQLEHVTEVGPFVQSALQVTPHISVTSGLRYDWVNFQVADRLADTALAKTNPIYLDDSGRRLMSALSGSVGVAVTPSDALTVYGNIGTSFETPTTTELTNRPDTAGGFNPNLQPQKATNYEIGVRGDVVGRLNYSVAVFQAEVRDELIPYQLPPTTRAYYQNAGKARHRGVELGAELEIVSGLNLTTSWTYSDFRYTSYTTGTHVLDGRAIPGIPQHWLHFLLRGRPTLARGGWAEVEQTHSSGFFVNDTLNTSTSPWWTTNVRAGWDGTIGALRVHPFVGFNNVFNRSYVGSVVINAAFQRYYEPAPGRNMYVGFSVGAGE
;
A
#
# COMPACT_ATOMS: atom_id res chain seq x y z
N MET A 1 11.43 -0.63 38.39
CA MET A 1 12.92 -0.68 38.39
C MET A 1 13.50 -1.35 37.12
N THR A 2 12.70 -2.02 36.29
CA THR A 2 13.16 -2.69 35.05
C THR A 2 13.21 -1.80 33.80
N SER A 3 12.59 -0.63 33.81
CA SER A 3 12.60 0.31 32.67
C SER A 3 13.82 1.23 32.59
N LEU A 4 14.44 1.58 33.74
CA LEU A 4 15.65 2.40 33.74
C LEU A 4 16.90 1.67 33.23
N VAL A 5 16.97 0.35 33.42
CA VAL A 5 18.13 -0.47 33.01
C VAL A 5 18.15 -0.68 31.46
N ARG A 6 17.00 -0.54 30.78
CA ARG A 6 16.96 -0.62 29.31
C ARG A 6 17.40 0.69 28.63
N LEU A 7 17.17 1.84 29.23
CA LEU A 7 17.60 3.14 28.70
C LEU A 7 19.13 3.30 28.71
N THR A 8 19.81 2.74 29.71
CA THR A 8 21.29 2.79 29.82
C THR A 8 22.02 1.93 28.80
N ARG A 9 21.39 0.86 28.28
CA ARG A 9 22.00 0.00 27.24
C ARG A 9 21.90 0.59 25.83
N VAL A 10 20.91 1.40 25.55
CA VAL A 10 20.77 2.10 24.25
C VAL A 10 21.74 3.29 24.16
N ALA A 11 21.96 4.00 25.24
CA ALA A 11 22.94 5.11 25.31
C ALA A 11 24.41 4.62 25.16
N ALA A 12 24.72 3.41 25.63
CA ALA A 12 26.06 2.83 25.53
C ALA A 12 26.43 2.37 24.10
N LEU A 13 25.45 1.98 23.27
CA LEU A 13 25.69 1.61 21.86
C LEU A 13 25.89 2.83 20.95
N ALA A 14 25.28 3.98 21.26
CA ALA A 14 25.51 5.22 20.54
C ALA A 14 26.89 5.83 20.79
N ALA A 15 27.49 5.56 21.96
CA ALA A 15 28.81 6.09 22.37
C ALA A 15 30.00 5.30 21.78
N LEU A 16 29.79 4.04 21.35
CA LEU A 16 30.86 3.19 20.81
C LEU A 16 31.15 3.39 19.31
N TRP A 17 30.31 4.12 18.60
CA TRP A 17 30.52 4.41 17.16
C TRP A 17 31.18 5.76 16.88
N SER A 18 31.37 6.62 17.90
CA SER A 18 31.93 7.97 17.73
C SER A 18 33.47 8.03 17.77
N THR A 19 34.20 6.90 17.87
CA THR A 19 35.65 6.90 18.08
C THR A 19 36.48 6.56 16.82
N TRP A 20 35.88 6.38 15.65
CA TRP A 20 36.65 5.94 14.47
C TRP A 20 36.79 6.97 13.34
N SER A 21 36.52 8.26 13.55
CA SER A 21 36.80 9.29 12.56
C SER A 21 37.61 10.46 13.09
N ARG A 22 38.88 10.21 13.41
CA ARG A 22 39.89 11.29 13.55
C ARG A 22 41.15 10.90 12.77
N ALA A 23 41.24 11.31 11.51
CA ALA A 23 42.47 11.48 10.79
C ALA A 23 42.36 12.68 9.86
N GLY A 24 42.96 13.71 10.23
CA GLY A 24 43.62 14.85 9.67
C GLY A 24 43.17 15.46 8.34
N ALA A 25 42.82 16.74 8.36
CA ALA A 25 43.13 17.66 7.29
C ALA A 25 43.41 19.05 7.86
N ALA A 26 44.54 19.58 7.51
CA ALA A 26 45.04 20.89 7.91
C ALA A 26 44.32 21.98 7.12
N GLN A 27 43.94 23.05 7.81
CA GLN A 27 43.33 24.26 7.25
C GLN A 27 44.38 25.12 6.51
N GLN A 28 44.08 25.49 5.29
CA GLN A 28 44.60 26.70 4.67
C GLN A 28 43.51 27.78 4.67
N ARG A 29 43.76 28.88 5.39
CA ARG A 29 42.94 30.11 5.34
C ARG A 29 43.27 30.85 4.06
N ASP A 30 42.25 31.09 3.24
CA ASP A 30 42.35 32.07 2.15
C ASP A 30 41.45 33.27 2.45
N THR A 31 42.07 34.45 2.47
CA THR A 31 41.43 35.74 2.71
C THR A 31 41.12 36.38 1.36
N THR A 32 39.88 36.37 0.93
CA THR A 32 39.41 37.19 -0.20
C THR A 32 38.27 38.11 0.17
N THR A 33 38.44 39.35 -0.21
CA THR A 33 37.56 40.52 -0.06
C THR A 33 36.15 40.30 -0.62
N PRO A 34 35.09 40.87 -0.04
CA PRO A 34 33.71 40.67 -0.54
C PRO A 34 33.47 41.43 -1.82
N SER A 35 33.06 40.70 -2.87
CA SER A 35 32.56 41.23 -4.13
C SER A 35 31.11 41.78 -3.96
N PRO A 36 30.70 42.81 -4.68
CA PRO A 36 29.38 43.41 -4.53
C PRO A 36 28.26 42.45 -4.98
N ARG A 37 27.19 42.43 -4.18
CA ARG A 37 26.00 41.59 -4.44
C ARG A 37 25.38 41.96 -5.81
N PRO A 38 25.10 40.98 -6.68
CA PRO A 38 24.23 41.21 -7.80
C PRO A 38 22.80 41.41 -7.29
N THR A 39 22.11 42.42 -7.82
CA THR A 39 20.67 42.56 -7.68
C THR A 39 19.96 41.34 -8.23
N ASP A 40 19.38 40.60 -7.35
CA ASP A 40 18.69 39.32 -7.62
C ASP A 40 17.35 39.65 -8.34
N SER A 41 17.38 39.63 -9.67
CA SER A 41 16.18 39.42 -10.44
C SER A 41 15.74 37.99 -10.23
N LEU A 42 14.64 37.78 -9.54
CA LEU A 42 13.99 36.48 -9.32
C LEU A 42 13.86 35.74 -10.67
N LYS A 43 14.81 34.86 -10.97
CA LYS A 43 14.64 33.88 -12.03
C LYS A 43 13.60 32.89 -11.50
N VAL A 44 12.40 32.99 -12.03
CA VAL A 44 11.38 31.93 -11.87
C VAL A 44 11.92 30.68 -12.56
N TYR A 45 12.47 29.76 -11.79
CA TYR A 45 12.80 28.42 -12.27
C TYR A 45 11.48 27.65 -12.34
N THR A 46 10.92 27.53 -13.54
CA THR A 46 9.90 26.52 -13.81
C THR A 46 10.59 25.16 -13.74
N LEU A 47 10.36 24.42 -12.67
CA LEU A 47 10.77 23.03 -12.60
C LEU A 47 10.05 22.25 -13.71
N PRO A 48 10.73 21.33 -14.42
CA PRO A 48 10.05 20.49 -15.39
C PRO A 48 8.94 19.70 -14.69
N PRO A 49 7.83 19.40 -15.38
CA PRO A 49 6.74 18.61 -14.81
C PRO A 49 7.25 17.29 -14.25
N ALA A 50 6.77 16.89 -13.08
CA ALA A 50 7.17 15.64 -12.45
C ALA A 50 6.95 14.45 -13.41
N VAL A 51 7.96 13.61 -13.54
CA VAL A 51 7.91 12.39 -14.35
C VAL A 51 7.49 11.25 -13.45
N VAL A 52 6.49 10.48 -13.87
CA VAL A 52 5.99 9.31 -13.13
C VAL A 52 6.26 8.03 -13.90
N SER A 53 6.76 7.03 -13.18
CA SER A 53 7.12 5.73 -13.73
C SER A 53 5.99 4.70 -13.66
N VAL A 54 4.94 4.99 -12.92
CA VAL A 54 3.77 4.11 -12.77
C VAL A 54 3.02 3.84 -14.09
N THR A 55 3.31 4.57 -15.17
CA THR A 55 2.73 4.35 -16.50
C THR A 55 3.63 3.54 -17.45
N ARG A 56 4.77 3.02 -16.99
CA ARG A 56 5.78 2.28 -17.77
C ARG A 56 6.44 3.04 -18.95
N ALA A 57 5.96 4.22 -19.30
CA ALA A 57 6.50 5.05 -20.39
C ALA A 57 7.20 6.32 -19.89
N ASN A 58 7.20 6.56 -18.59
CA ASN A 58 7.81 7.71 -17.92
C ASN A 58 7.45 9.08 -18.54
N PRO A 59 6.17 9.36 -18.88
CA PRO A 59 5.78 10.65 -19.40
C PRO A 59 5.69 11.71 -18.29
N PRO A 60 5.77 12.99 -18.63
CA PRO A 60 5.38 14.06 -17.73
C PRO A 60 3.92 13.90 -17.27
N ILE A 61 3.63 14.24 -16.02
CA ILE A 61 2.32 14.02 -15.40
C ILE A 61 1.18 14.69 -16.20
N ASN A 62 1.43 15.83 -16.80
CA ASN A 62 0.44 16.57 -17.62
C ASN A 62 0.07 15.87 -18.92
N ARG A 63 0.83 14.87 -19.39
CA ARG A 63 0.53 14.07 -20.59
C ARG A 63 -0.19 12.76 -20.27
N ILE A 64 -0.46 12.46 -19.00
CA ILE A 64 -1.13 11.21 -18.59
C ILE A 64 -2.63 11.42 -18.59
N PRO A 65 -3.43 10.67 -19.38
CA PRO A 65 -4.89 10.83 -19.41
C PRO A 65 -5.61 10.04 -18.31
N GLN A 66 -5.08 10.03 -17.10
CA GLN A 66 -5.62 9.33 -15.92
C GLN A 66 -5.33 10.12 -14.65
N ALA A 67 -6.07 9.87 -13.60
CA ALA A 67 -5.80 10.45 -12.28
C ALA A 67 -4.53 9.84 -11.68
N VAL A 68 -3.52 10.68 -11.48
CA VAL A 68 -2.22 10.31 -10.88
C VAL A 68 -1.95 11.21 -9.69
N GLN A 69 -1.38 10.65 -8.64
CA GLN A 69 -0.89 11.38 -7.47
C GLN A 69 0.54 10.99 -7.17
N LEU A 70 1.36 11.96 -6.85
CA LEU A 70 2.70 11.79 -6.32
C LEU A 70 2.69 12.21 -4.84
N ILE A 71 3.26 11.39 -3.97
CA ILE A 71 3.48 11.69 -2.55
C ILE A 71 4.98 11.65 -2.32
N GLU A 72 5.54 12.78 -1.91
CA GLU A 72 6.96 12.92 -1.67
C GLU A 72 7.35 12.51 -0.25
N LYS A 73 8.64 12.25 -0.02
CA LYS A 73 9.24 11.81 1.24
C LYS A 73 8.77 12.61 2.45
N THR A 74 8.71 13.94 2.33
CA THR A 74 8.26 14.82 3.42
C THR A 74 6.82 14.51 3.84
N ALA A 75 5.91 14.30 2.90
CA ALA A 75 4.52 13.95 3.20
C ALA A 75 4.40 12.52 3.77
N ILE A 76 5.32 11.62 3.40
CA ILE A 76 5.35 10.24 3.91
C ILE A 76 5.83 10.19 5.35
N SER A 77 6.93 10.89 5.69
CA SER A 77 7.69 10.61 6.91
C SER A 77 7.76 11.75 7.92
N GLN A 78 7.48 13.02 7.55
CA GLN A 78 7.63 14.13 8.49
C GLN A 78 6.68 14.01 9.69
N ALA A 79 7.25 13.82 10.87
CA ALA A 79 6.54 13.62 12.14
C ALA A 79 5.41 12.55 12.11
N ARG A 80 5.50 11.58 11.22
CA ARG A 80 4.55 10.46 11.13
C ARG A 80 5.19 9.19 11.69
N PRO A 81 4.46 8.32 12.40
CA PRO A 81 4.97 7.04 12.89
C PRO A 81 5.49 6.11 11.79
N THR A 82 4.98 6.22 10.56
CA THR A 82 5.29 5.35 9.41
C THR A 82 5.01 3.87 9.69
N TRP A 83 3.85 3.58 10.29
CA TRP A 83 3.41 2.21 10.59
C TRP A 83 2.83 1.50 9.37
N GLY A 84 2.16 2.25 8.49
CA GLY A 84 1.51 1.66 7.34
C GLY A 84 1.15 2.68 6.26
N LEU A 85 0.78 2.17 5.08
CA LEU A 85 0.46 2.97 3.90
C LEU A 85 -0.72 3.93 4.11
N ASP A 86 -1.66 3.62 5.01
CA ASP A 86 -2.79 4.49 5.33
C ASP A 86 -2.35 5.90 5.76
N GLU A 87 -1.21 6.03 6.45
CA GLU A 87 -0.66 7.32 6.87
C GLU A 87 -0.30 8.22 5.68
N ALA A 88 0.21 7.64 4.60
CA ALA A 88 0.57 8.36 3.38
C ALA A 88 -0.63 8.52 2.43
N LEU A 89 -1.50 7.51 2.37
CA LEU A 89 -2.62 7.46 1.42
C LEU A 89 -3.83 8.29 1.84
N VAL A 90 -3.91 8.74 3.10
CA VAL A 90 -5.07 9.47 3.65
C VAL A 90 -5.42 10.74 2.87
N SER A 91 -4.41 11.39 2.28
CA SER A 91 -4.56 12.62 1.48
C SER A 91 -4.87 12.38 0.00
N VAL A 92 -4.96 11.12 -0.45
CA VAL A 92 -5.16 10.78 -1.86
C VAL A 92 -6.64 10.65 -2.17
N PRO A 93 -7.22 11.50 -3.03
CA PRO A 93 -8.63 11.36 -3.42
C PRO A 93 -8.89 10.01 -4.09
N GLY A 94 -10.06 9.42 -3.87
CA GLY A 94 -10.44 8.13 -4.44
C GLY A 94 -9.82 6.91 -3.74
N VAL A 95 -8.94 7.13 -2.76
CA VAL A 95 -8.33 6.07 -1.96
C VAL A 95 -8.94 6.07 -0.56
N TYR A 96 -9.41 4.91 -0.12
CA TYR A 96 -9.80 4.66 1.25
C TYR A 96 -8.90 3.58 1.84
N ALA A 97 -8.04 3.97 2.77
CA ALA A 97 -7.16 3.07 3.49
C ALA A 97 -7.60 3.04 4.96
N ALA A 98 -8.23 1.94 5.36
CA ALA A 98 -8.68 1.77 6.74
C ALA A 98 -7.52 1.35 7.63
N ASN A 99 -7.24 2.14 8.66
CA ASN A 99 -6.28 1.76 9.68
C ASN A 99 -6.94 0.82 10.68
N ARG A 100 -6.46 -0.40 10.72
CA ARG A 100 -7.01 -1.44 11.60
C ARG A 100 -6.45 -1.38 13.01
N TYR A 101 -5.29 -0.75 13.22
CA TYR A 101 -4.52 -0.84 14.48
C TYR A 101 -4.38 -2.29 14.97
N ASN A 102 -4.43 -3.21 14.02
CA ASN A 102 -4.39 -4.66 14.17
C ASN A 102 -3.37 -5.18 13.17
N PHE A 103 -2.14 -5.28 13.62
CA PHE A 103 -1.01 -5.64 12.76
C PHE A 103 -1.01 -7.11 12.32
N SER A 104 -1.88 -7.94 12.92
CA SER A 104 -2.10 -9.30 12.43
C SER A 104 -2.82 -9.36 11.09
N LEU A 105 -3.58 -8.33 10.75
CA LEU A 105 -4.35 -8.24 9.51
C LEU A 105 -3.68 -7.28 8.53
N ASP A 106 -3.78 -7.58 7.24
CA ASP A 106 -3.33 -6.67 6.21
C ASP A 106 -4.21 -5.41 6.19
N GLN A 107 -3.61 -4.26 5.83
CA GLN A 107 -4.36 -3.02 5.68
C GLN A 107 -5.41 -3.17 4.58
N ARG A 108 -6.62 -2.69 4.85
CA ARG A 108 -7.67 -2.62 3.84
C ARG A 108 -7.47 -1.36 3.01
N ILE A 109 -6.97 -1.53 1.79
CA ILE A 109 -6.79 -0.45 0.82
C ILE A 109 -7.82 -0.64 -0.28
N SER A 110 -8.56 0.41 -0.57
CA SER A 110 -9.52 0.46 -1.66
C SER A 110 -9.25 1.68 -2.54
N ILE A 111 -9.25 1.48 -3.84
CA ILE A 111 -9.23 2.56 -4.82
C ILE A 111 -10.52 2.48 -5.64
N ARG A 112 -11.37 3.52 -5.54
CA ARG A 112 -12.66 3.60 -6.25
C ARG A 112 -13.57 2.39 -6.02
N GLY A 113 -13.53 1.81 -4.80
CA GLY A 113 -14.32 0.65 -4.42
C GLY A 113 -13.65 -0.72 -4.64
N PHE A 114 -12.68 -0.82 -5.54
CA PHE A 114 -11.90 -2.05 -5.71
C PHE A 114 -11.01 -2.30 -4.48
N GLY A 115 -10.98 -3.54 -4.00
CA GLY A 115 -10.29 -3.93 -2.77
C GLY A 115 -11.08 -3.73 -1.48
N ALA A 116 -12.21 -3.03 -1.49
CA ALA A 116 -13.01 -2.72 -0.30
C ALA A 116 -13.49 -3.95 0.46
N ARG A 117 -13.86 -5.00 -0.25
CA ARG A 117 -14.44 -6.23 0.28
C ARG A 117 -13.43 -7.35 0.51
N SER A 118 -12.15 -7.07 0.34
CA SER A 118 -11.10 -8.06 0.60
C SER A 118 -11.15 -8.55 2.05
N ALA A 119 -11.26 -9.85 2.23
CA ALA A 119 -11.23 -10.48 3.55
C ALA A 119 -9.79 -10.58 4.09
N PHE A 120 -8.81 -10.65 3.22
CA PHE A 120 -7.37 -10.73 3.51
C PHE A 120 -6.57 -10.19 2.32
N ALA A 121 -5.36 -9.72 2.58
CA ALA A 121 -4.46 -9.08 1.63
C ALA A 121 -5.05 -7.82 0.93
N VAL A 122 -4.24 -7.15 0.14
CA VAL A 122 -4.69 -6.09 -0.76
C VAL A 122 -5.11 -6.73 -2.08
N ARG A 123 -6.32 -6.44 -2.57
CA ARG A 123 -6.92 -7.05 -3.76
C ARG A 123 -7.32 -5.99 -4.79
N GLY A 124 -7.23 -6.36 -6.08
CA GLY A 124 -7.60 -5.46 -7.18
C GLY A 124 -6.70 -4.23 -7.36
N ILE A 125 -5.60 -4.15 -6.64
CA ILE A 125 -4.63 -3.06 -6.68
C ILE A 125 -3.24 -3.68 -6.84
N LYS A 126 -2.49 -3.25 -7.87
CA LYS A 126 -1.10 -3.69 -8.04
C LYS A 126 -0.20 -2.83 -7.18
N VAL A 127 0.53 -3.45 -6.26
CA VAL A 127 1.53 -2.76 -5.43
C VAL A 127 2.92 -3.16 -5.89
N LEU A 128 3.78 -2.16 -6.06
CA LEU A 128 5.17 -2.32 -6.49
C LEU A 128 6.09 -1.63 -5.48
N VAL A 129 7.23 -2.24 -5.19
CA VAL A 129 8.34 -1.61 -4.47
C VAL A 129 9.56 -1.66 -5.38
N ASP A 130 10.11 -0.51 -5.73
CA ASP A 130 11.23 -0.37 -6.67
C ASP A 130 11.04 -1.13 -8.00
N GLY A 131 9.80 -1.16 -8.49
CA GLY A 131 9.42 -1.84 -9.71
C GLY A 131 9.14 -3.35 -9.57
N ILE A 132 9.32 -3.94 -8.37
CA ILE A 132 9.07 -5.35 -8.09
C ILE A 132 7.66 -5.52 -7.48
N PRO A 133 6.83 -6.44 -8.01
CA PRO A 133 5.48 -6.66 -7.49
C PRO A 133 5.49 -7.19 -6.06
N GLN A 134 4.69 -6.56 -5.20
CA GLN A 134 4.21 -7.12 -3.93
C GLN A 134 2.90 -7.89 -4.12
N THR A 135 2.26 -7.69 -5.27
CA THR A 135 1.06 -8.39 -5.66
C THR A 135 1.44 -9.65 -6.41
N LEU A 136 0.98 -10.78 -5.89
CA LEU A 136 1.22 -12.13 -6.38
C LEU A 136 0.39 -12.46 -7.65
N PRO A 137 0.67 -13.56 -8.36
CA PRO A 137 -0.10 -13.99 -9.54
C PRO A 137 -1.59 -14.24 -9.27
N ASP A 138 -1.94 -14.63 -8.03
CA ASP A 138 -3.33 -14.83 -7.61
C ASP A 138 -4.04 -13.52 -7.21
N GLY A 139 -3.40 -12.37 -7.39
CA GLY A 139 -3.94 -11.05 -7.11
C GLY A 139 -3.85 -10.59 -5.66
N GLN A 140 -3.23 -11.36 -4.76
CA GLN A 140 -3.02 -10.96 -3.36
C GLN A 140 -1.81 -10.05 -3.22
N GLY A 141 -1.97 -8.85 -2.63
CA GLY A 141 -0.86 -7.97 -2.25
C GLY A 141 -0.46 -8.21 -0.79
N GLN A 142 0.82 -8.51 -0.54
CA GLN A 142 1.37 -8.77 0.79
C GLN A 142 2.41 -7.70 1.14
N LEU A 143 2.17 -6.91 2.20
CA LEU A 143 2.94 -5.70 2.51
C LEU A 143 3.78 -5.81 3.79
N THR A 144 3.98 -7.01 4.33
CA THR A 144 4.65 -7.24 5.62
C THR A 144 6.10 -6.71 5.64
N ASN A 145 6.84 -6.84 4.54
CA ASN A 145 8.24 -6.39 4.43
C ASN A 145 8.38 -4.91 4.00
N LEU A 146 7.29 -4.14 3.97
CA LEU A 146 7.33 -2.74 3.59
C LEU A 146 7.73 -1.86 4.76
N GLU A 147 8.90 -1.20 4.68
CA GLU A 147 9.29 -0.12 5.58
C GLU A 147 8.99 1.25 4.94
N LEU A 148 7.88 1.84 5.32
CA LEU A 148 7.43 3.12 4.76
C LEU A 148 8.41 4.27 5.00
N GLY A 149 9.16 4.22 6.11
CA GLY A 149 10.18 5.21 6.42
C GLY A 149 11.40 5.19 5.50
N ALA A 150 11.59 4.11 4.71
CA ALA A 150 12.62 4.03 3.68
C ALA A 150 12.17 4.62 2.33
N ALA A 151 10.87 4.85 2.15
CA ALA A 151 10.32 5.36 0.91
C ALA A 151 10.74 6.83 0.67
N ASP A 152 11.10 7.13 -0.57
CA ASP A 152 11.38 8.48 -1.05
C ASP A 152 10.13 9.10 -1.69
N ARG A 153 9.40 8.32 -2.45
CA ARG A 153 8.12 8.75 -3.04
C ARG A 153 7.17 7.59 -3.27
N ILE A 154 5.88 7.91 -3.33
CA ILE A 154 4.82 6.98 -3.71
C ILE A 154 4.07 7.57 -4.90
N GLU A 155 3.95 6.80 -5.96
CA GLU A 155 3.19 7.14 -7.16
C GLU A 155 1.91 6.32 -7.17
N ILE A 156 0.74 6.96 -7.31
CA ILE A 156 -0.55 6.29 -7.32
C ILE A 156 -1.25 6.59 -8.66
N LEU A 157 -1.51 5.56 -9.43
CA LEU A 157 -2.37 5.60 -10.61
C LEU A 157 -3.74 5.05 -10.22
N ARG A 158 -4.78 5.87 -10.36
CA ARG A 158 -6.16 5.50 -9.99
C ARG A 158 -6.98 5.10 -11.21
N GLY A 159 -7.89 4.14 -11.02
CA GLY A 159 -8.70 3.58 -12.09
C GLY A 159 -8.03 2.39 -12.79
N SER A 160 -8.60 1.97 -13.92
CA SER A 160 -8.12 0.78 -14.65
C SER A 160 -6.66 0.89 -15.05
N ALA A 161 -5.83 0.01 -14.51
CA ALA A 161 -4.43 -0.14 -14.88
C ALA A 161 -4.12 -1.52 -15.50
N SER A 162 -5.15 -2.35 -15.69
CA SER A 162 -4.97 -3.74 -16.15
C SER A 162 -4.35 -3.85 -17.54
N ALA A 163 -4.56 -2.85 -18.42
CA ALA A 163 -3.89 -2.80 -19.72
C ALA A 163 -2.35 -2.74 -19.65
N LEU A 164 -1.77 -2.44 -18.48
CA LEU A 164 -0.33 -2.39 -18.27
C LEU A 164 0.16 -3.36 -17.19
N PHE A 165 -0.67 -3.67 -16.18
CA PHE A 165 -0.24 -4.37 -14.96
C PHE A 165 -1.02 -5.65 -14.65
N GLY A 166 -1.96 -6.07 -15.49
CA GLY A 166 -2.77 -7.28 -15.29
C GLY A 166 -3.83 -7.08 -14.20
N ASN A 167 -3.82 -7.87 -13.16
CA ASN A 167 -4.78 -7.82 -12.05
C ASN A 167 -4.66 -6.50 -11.25
N ALA A 168 -5.23 -5.40 -11.79
CA ALA A 168 -5.12 -4.04 -11.26
C ALA A 168 -6.37 -3.20 -11.57
N SER A 169 -7.53 -3.63 -11.11
CA SER A 169 -8.84 -3.00 -11.38
C SER A 169 -8.99 -1.62 -10.77
N GLY A 170 -8.49 -1.43 -9.53
CA GLY A 170 -8.53 -0.15 -8.82
C GLY A 170 -7.38 0.79 -9.19
N GLY A 171 -6.24 0.24 -9.60
CA GLY A 171 -5.06 1.03 -9.92
C GLY A 171 -3.75 0.42 -9.49
N VAL A 172 -2.73 1.27 -9.40
CA VAL A 172 -1.36 0.90 -9.03
C VAL A 172 -0.85 1.82 -7.93
N ILE A 173 -0.18 1.26 -6.94
CA ILE A 173 0.61 1.97 -5.93
C ILE A 173 2.06 1.55 -6.15
N SER A 174 2.92 2.49 -6.54
CA SER A 174 4.35 2.25 -6.76
C SER A 174 5.17 3.03 -5.75
N ILE A 175 5.93 2.33 -4.93
CA ILE A 175 6.75 2.87 -3.86
C ILE A 175 8.19 2.82 -4.31
N TRP A 176 8.89 3.94 -4.18
CA TRP A 176 10.27 4.08 -4.62
C TRP A 176 11.17 4.47 -3.47
N THR A 177 12.34 3.86 -3.42
CA THR A 177 13.44 4.23 -2.54
C THR A 177 14.52 4.92 -3.37
N ASP A 178 15.18 5.93 -2.80
CA ASP A 178 16.26 6.62 -3.48
C ASP A 178 17.63 6.24 -2.88
N PRO A 179 18.46 5.48 -3.62
CA PRO A 179 19.78 5.12 -3.17
C PRO A 179 20.84 6.22 -3.42
N THR A 180 20.44 7.42 -3.87
CA THR A 180 21.38 8.51 -4.14
C THR A 180 22.19 8.81 -2.89
N ALA A 181 23.49 8.59 -3.00
CA ALA A 181 24.44 8.88 -1.95
C ALA A 181 25.21 10.14 -2.31
N PRO A 182 25.46 11.03 -1.35
CA PRO A 182 26.42 12.12 -1.51
C PRO A 182 27.83 11.56 -1.73
N ASP A 183 28.82 12.41 -1.95
CA ASP A 183 30.23 11.98 -2.11
C ASP A 183 30.76 11.26 -0.87
N ASN A 184 30.16 11.53 0.29
CA ASN A 184 30.42 10.86 1.56
C ASN A 184 29.23 9.98 1.97
N VAL A 185 29.37 9.29 3.11
CA VAL A 185 28.30 8.52 3.72
C VAL A 185 27.27 9.49 4.34
N ARG A 186 25.99 9.30 4.00
CA ARG A 186 24.87 9.93 4.72
C ARG A 186 24.24 8.92 5.64
N GLN A 187 24.15 9.29 6.93
CA GLN A 187 23.52 8.51 7.97
C GLN A 187 22.32 9.27 8.53
N ASP A 188 21.16 8.66 8.50
CA ASP A 188 19.95 9.19 9.11
C ASP A 188 19.44 8.19 10.18
N MET A 189 19.24 8.67 11.40
CA MET A 189 18.67 7.89 12.51
C MET A 189 17.38 8.55 12.97
N ARG A 190 16.38 7.73 13.24
CA ARG A 190 15.07 8.18 13.72
C ARG A 190 14.59 7.32 14.86
N VAL A 191 14.10 7.95 15.94
CA VAL A 191 13.54 7.26 17.09
C VAL A 191 12.23 7.93 17.50
N LEU A 192 11.22 7.13 17.78
CA LEU A 192 9.91 7.56 18.25
C LEU A 192 9.49 6.77 19.47
N PHE A 193 8.82 7.44 20.39
CA PHE A 193 8.17 6.84 21.56
C PHE A 193 6.76 7.41 21.70
N GLY A 194 5.79 6.55 21.92
CA GLY A 194 4.41 6.98 22.09
C GLY A 194 3.66 6.17 23.14
N THR A 195 2.53 6.72 23.59
CA THR A 195 1.65 6.12 24.59
C THR A 195 0.21 6.52 24.35
N PHE A 196 -0.73 5.80 24.97
CA PHE A 196 -2.16 6.02 24.88
C PHE A 196 -2.70 6.65 26.16
N ASP A 197 -3.58 7.66 26.04
CA ASP A 197 -4.11 8.44 27.15
C ASP A 197 -4.81 7.60 28.23
N ARG A 198 -5.56 6.57 27.81
CA ARG A 198 -6.25 5.67 28.74
C ARG A 198 -5.39 4.59 29.37
N HIS A 199 -4.23 4.33 28.78
CA HIS A 199 -3.34 3.22 29.12
C HIS A 199 -1.88 3.68 28.99
N LEU A 200 -1.44 4.51 29.96
CA LEU A 200 -0.06 5.03 29.98
C LEU A 200 1.00 3.93 30.15
N ASP A 201 0.59 2.76 30.65
CA ASP A 201 1.42 1.54 30.75
C ASP A 201 1.56 0.83 29.39
N ARG A 202 0.69 1.12 28.44
CA ARG A 202 0.76 0.66 27.07
C ARG A 202 1.46 1.69 26.22
N ASN A 203 2.53 1.27 25.56
CA ASN A 203 3.40 2.17 24.83
C ASN A 203 3.93 1.49 23.57
N TRP A 204 4.53 2.28 22.72
CA TRP A 204 5.20 1.78 21.54
C TRP A 204 6.47 2.57 21.28
N SER A 205 7.41 1.94 20.61
CA SER A 205 8.62 2.60 20.15
C SER A 205 8.95 2.14 18.74
N LYS A 206 9.42 3.07 17.93
CA LYS A 206 10.00 2.75 16.62
C LYS A 206 11.37 3.39 16.51
N TRP A 207 12.36 2.61 16.10
CA TRP A 207 13.64 3.14 15.69
C TRP A 207 13.94 2.73 14.26
N GLN A 208 14.66 3.58 13.54
CA GLN A 208 15.08 3.38 12.17
C GLN A 208 16.47 3.97 11.98
N SER A 209 17.30 3.28 11.21
CA SER A 209 18.62 3.74 10.79
C SER A 209 18.74 3.53 9.29
N SER A 210 19.03 4.59 8.56
CA SER A 210 19.21 4.56 7.11
C SER A 210 20.59 5.09 6.75
N THR A 211 21.36 4.29 6.02
CA THR A 211 22.72 4.65 5.58
C THR A 211 22.77 4.63 4.05
N ALA A 212 23.04 5.78 3.45
CA ALA A 212 23.33 5.88 2.03
C ALA A 212 24.84 6.09 1.83
N PHE A 213 25.46 5.35 0.91
CA PHE A 213 26.90 5.40 0.67
C PHE A 213 27.26 5.04 -0.76
N ARG A 214 28.43 5.48 -1.20
CA ARG A 214 28.96 5.13 -2.52
C ARG A 214 29.68 3.79 -2.51
N VAL A 215 29.54 3.05 -3.62
CA VAL A 215 30.25 1.80 -3.90
C VAL A 215 30.79 1.87 -5.32
N GLY A 216 32.06 2.24 -5.47
CA GLY A 216 32.64 2.50 -6.79
C GLY A 216 31.91 3.64 -7.51
N SER A 217 31.43 3.39 -8.72
CA SER A 217 30.61 4.34 -9.49
C SER A 217 29.13 4.36 -9.05
N GLY A 218 28.71 3.42 -8.24
CA GLY A 218 27.34 3.26 -7.80
C GLY A 218 27.07 3.82 -6.41
N SER A 219 25.85 3.61 -5.96
CA SER A 219 25.36 4.02 -4.65
C SER A 219 24.48 2.95 -4.03
N ALA A 220 24.39 2.97 -2.72
CA ALA A 220 23.55 2.06 -1.96
C ALA A 220 22.83 2.80 -0.84
N LEU A 221 21.62 2.36 -0.51
CA LEU A 221 20.86 2.70 0.67
C LEU A 221 20.55 1.42 1.44
N VAL A 222 20.85 1.40 2.73
CA VAL A 222 20.46 0.31 3.64
C VAL A 222 19.70 0.91 4.79
N THR A 223 18.51 0.39 5.05
CA THR A 223 17.63 0.81 6.14
C THR A 223 17.30 -0.38 7.03
N VAL A 224 17.48 -0.22 8.33
CA VAL A 224 17.04 -1.16 9.35
C VAL A 224 16.05 -0.47 10.28
N SER A 225 15.00 -1.16 10.68
CA SER A 225 14.01 -0.61 11.61
C SER A 225 13.43 -1.68 12.52
N ARG A 226 12.90 -1.24 13.65
CA ARG A 226 12.09 -2.05 14.55
C ARG A 226 10.96 -1.21 15.14
N LEU A 227 9.77 -1.77 15.13
CA LEU A 227 8.60 -1.32 15.87
C LEU A 227 8.31 -2.32 16.98
N ASP A 228 8.27 -1.86 18.23
CA ASP A 228 7.78 -2.59 19.39
C ASP A 228 6.50 -1.89 19.84
N TYR A 229 5.37 -2.57 19.73
CA TYR A 229 4.05 -1.97 19.88
C TYR A 229 3.24 -2.76 20.91
N THR A 230 2.90 -2.12 22.04
CA THR A 230 1.86 -2.58 22.94
C THR A 230 0.62 -1.75 22.66
N GLY A 231 -0.33 -2.34 21.97
CA GLY A 231 -1.50 -1.61 21.46
C GLY A 231 -2.49 -1.22 22.56
N GLN A 232 -3.38 -0.26 22.26
CA GLN A 232 -4.41 0.18 23.21
C GLN A 232 -5.40 -0.94 23.56
N ARG A 233 -5.80 -1.77 22.58
CA ARG A 233 -6.70 -2.89 22.81
C ARG A 233 -5.97 -4.06 23.47
N GLN A 234 -6.71 -4.84 24.26
CA GLN A 234 -6.23 -6.14 24.71
C GLN A 234 -5.82 -7.02 23.51
N HIS A 235 -4.77 -7.81 23.67
CA HIS A 235 -4.32 -8.75 22.65
C HIS A 235 -4.09 -8.10 21.26
N SER A 236 -3.33 -6.98 21.25
CA SER A 236 -2.97 -6.23 20.03
C SER A 236 -1.50 -5.85 19.99
N ASP A 237 -0.66 -6.60 20.65
CA ASP A 237 0.79 -6.36 20.67
C ASP A 237 1.44 -6.80 19.35
N ALA A 238 2.53 -6.12 18.96
CA ALA A 238 3.28 -6.46 17.75
C ALA A 238 4.77 -6.12 17.86
N ASP A 239 5.62 -6.91 17.21
CA ASP A 239 7.06 -6.67 17.05
C ASP A 239 7.40 -6.82 15.56
N PHE A 240 7.75 -5.71 14.89
CA PHE A 240 8.15 -5.68 13.48
C PHE A 240 9.61 -5.32 13.34
N ARG A 241 10.33 -6.05 12.51
CA ARG A 241 11.75 -5.84 12.22
C ARG A 241 11.95 -5.87 10.72
N ASN A 242 12.51 -4.80 10.16
CA ASN A 242 12.72 -4.70 8.73
C ASN A 242 14.17 -4.41 8.41
N LEU A 243 14.65 -5.02 7.34
CA LEU A 243 15.87 -4.70 6.62
C LEU A 243 15.49 -4.44 5.17
N ASN A 244 15.80 -3.24 4.68
CA ASN A 244 15.59 -2.87 3.28
C ASN A 244 16.92 -2.40 2.70
N SER A 245 17.22 -2.80 1.48
CA SER A 245 18.40 -2.34 0.78
C SER A 245 18.14 -2.07 -0.70
N ARG A 246 18.70 -0.98 -1.18
CA ARG A 246 18.64 -0.57 -2.58
C ARG A 246 20.04 -0.23 -3.08
N TRP A 247 20.40 -0.75 -4.25
CA TRP A 247 21.69 -0.58 -4.89
C TRP A 247 21.49 -0.09 -6.31
N HIS A 248 22.31 0.84 -6.76
CA HIS A 248 22.29 1.35 -8.12
C HIS A 248 23.71 1.55 -8.64
N PHE A 249 24.00 0.97 -9.80
CA PHE A 249 25.29 1.02 -10.47
C PHE A 249 25.11 1.51 -11.90
N PRO A 250 25.53 2.75 -12.23
CA PRO A 250 25.68 3.16 -13.61
C PRO A 250 26.83 2.38 -14.26
N LEU A 251 26.57 1.85 -15.47
CA LEU A 251 27.51 1.05 -16.24
C LEU A 251 27.82 1.76 -17.56
N ALA A 252 28.87 1.34 -18.25
CA ALA A 252 29.26 1.91 -19.55
C ALA A 252 28.18 1.65 -20.64
N GLY A 253 28.10 2.51 -21.64
CA GLY A 253 27.24 2.32 -22.82
C GLY A 253 25.74 2.51 -22.56
N GLY A 254 25.37 3.33 -21.57
CA GLY A 254 23.99 3.62 -21.22
C GLY A 254 23.30 2.49 -20.45
N TRP A 255 24.07 1.54 -19.92
CA TRP A 255 23.55 0.51 -19.03
C TRP A 255 23.50 0.98 -17.57
N SER A 256 22.55 0.46 -16.82
CA SER A 256 22.55 0.56 -15.36
C SER A 256 22.03 -0.73 -14.73
N LEU A 257 22.54 -1.05 -13.56
CA LEU A 257 22.10 -2.17 -12.73
C LEU A 257 21.52 -1.63 -11.44
N ALA A 258 20.29 -2.03 -11.12
CA ALA A 258 19.69 -1.78 -9.83
C ALA A 258 19.39 -3.11 -9.15
N ALA A 259 19.62 -3.18 -7.84
CA ALA A 259 19.27 -4.34 -7.04
C ALA A 259 18.53 -3.89 -5.77
N THR A 260 17.63 -4.72 -5.29
CA THR A 260 16.93 -4.52 -4.01
C THR A 260 16.84 -5.84 -3.26
N ALA A 261 16.89 -5.77 -1.93
CA ALA A 261 16.61 -6.88 -1.06
C ALA A 261 15.95 -6.36 0.23
N ASP A 262 14.79 -6.91 0.54
CA ASP A 262 13.96 -6.50 1.66
C ASP A 262 13.55 -7.73 2.47
N VAL A 263 13.63 -7.63 3.79
CA VAL A 263 13.17 -8.68 4.71
C VAL A 263 12.39 -8.02 5.85
N GLY A 264 11.17 -8.50 6.06
CA GLY A 264 10.37 -8.24 7.24
C GLY A 264 10.28 -9.50 8.10
N TRP A 265 10.50 -9.35 9.38
CA TRP A 265 10.33 -10.40 10.36
C TRP A 265 9.48 -9.90 11.51
N ASP A 266 8.28 -10.46 11.64
CA ASP A 266 7.26 -10.10 12.61
C ASP A 266 6.97 -11.32 13.49
N PRO A 267 7.77 -11.57 14.55
CA PRO A 267 7.61 -12.77 15.38
C PRO A 267 6.34 -12.72 16.23
N ARG A 268 5.68 -11.58 16.28
CA ARG A 268 4.43 -11.39 17.02
C ARG A 268 3.59 -10.28 16.41
N ALA A 269 2.37 -10.59 16.07
CA ALA A 269 1.31 -9.62 15.79
C ALA A 269 -0.02 -10.22 16.27
N ASP A 270 -0.47 -9.83 17.44
CA ASP A 270 -1.69 -10.33 18.08
C ASP A 270 -2.92 -9.77 17.38
N ASN A 271 -3.99 -10.55 17.34
CA ASN A 271 -5.27 -10.20 16.71
C ASN A 271 -6.37 -10.04 17.78
N PRO A 272 -6.75 -8.82 18.13
CA PRO A 272 -7.84 -8.58 19.10
C PRO A 272 -9.23 -9.01 18.59
N GLY A 273 -9.38 -9.22 17.28
CA GLY A 273 -10.67 -9.51 16.64
C GLY A 273 -11.63 -8.33 16.60
N GLY A 274 -12.68 -8.46 15.81
CA GLY A 274 -13.79 -7.51 15.78
C GLY A 274 -14.68 -7.61 17.01
N LEU A 275 -15.36 -6.52 17.37
CA LEU A 275 -16.34 -6.43 18.44
C LEU A 275 -17.75 -6.28 17.89
N THR A 276 -18.75 -6.69 18.66
CA THR A 276 -20.14 -6.27 18.44
C THR A 276 -20.35 -4.82 18.85
N ALA A 277 -21.46 -4.20 18.46
CA ALA A 277 -21.78 -2.85 18.88
C ALA A 277 -21.89 -2.71 20.42
N ALA A 278 -22.46 -3.72 21.09
CA ALA A 278 -22.61 -3.75 22.54
C ALA A 278 -21.25 -3.88 23.25
N GLU A 279 -20.37 -4.78 22.78
CA GLU A 279 -19.03 -4.94 23.32
C GLU A 279 -18.19 -3.67 23.14
N MET A 280 -18.24 -3.05 21.95
CA MET A 280 -17.54 -1.80 21.68
C MET A 280 -18.05 -0.64 22.56
N ALA A 281 -19.36 -0.56 22.80
CA ALA A 281 -19.95 0.46 23.67
C ALA A 281 -19.55 0.25 25.14
N ALA A 282 -19.47 -1.00 25.60
CA ALA A 282 -19.06 -1.34 26.95
C ALA A 282 -17.57 -1.13 27.19
N ASN A 283 -16.73 -1.57 26.27
CA ASN A 283 -15.27 -1.43 26.35
C ASN A 283 -14.64 -1.50 24.94
N PRO A 284 -14.32 -0.36 24.31
CA PRO A 284 -13.69 -0.36 22.98
C PRO A 284 -12.27 -0.93 22.97
N ASP A 285 -11.63 -1.04 24.13
CA ASP A 285 -10.26 -1.56 24.28
C ASP A 285 -10.23 -3.09 24.51
N ALA A 286 -11.41 -3.74 24.57
CA ALA A 286 -11.50 -5.19 24.71
C ALA A 286 -11.05 -5.94 23.46
N ALA A 287 -10.63 -7.19 23.65
CA ALA A 287 -10.46 -8.17 22.58
C ALA A 287 -11.62 -9.16 22.56
N ALA A 288 -11.90 -9.77 21.41
CA ALA A 288 -12.85 -10.86 21.30
C ALA A 288 -12.35 -12.08 22.11
N PRO A 289 -13.18 -12.64 23.02
CA PRO A 289 -12.70 -13.70 23.93
C PRO A 289 -12.09 -14.91 23.24
N LEU A 290 -12.65 -15.35 22.11
CA LEU A 290 -12.11 -16.46 21.34
C LEU A 290 -10.76 -16.15 20.69
N ASN A 291 -10.52 -14.90 20.28
CA ASN A 291 -9.22 -14.48 19.78
C ASN A 291 -8.14 -14.56 20.86
N VAL A 292 -8.46 -14.11 22.07
CA VAL A 292 -7.55 -14.21 23.23
C VAL A 292 -7.25 -15.66 23.57
N SER A 293 -8.28 -16.50 23.73
CA SER A 293 -8.13 -17.88 24.15
C SER A 293 -7.40 -18.76 23.10
N ARG A 294 -7.53 -18.42 21.80
CA ARG A 294 -6.82 -19.06 20.69
C ARG A 294 -5.41 -18.53 20.49
N ASN A 295 -5.01 -17.48 21.23
CA ASN A 295 -3.82 -16.69 20.95
C ASN A 295 -3.76 -16.28 19.48
N ALA A 296 -4.92 -15.80 18.96
CA ALA A 296 -5.05 -15.44 17.56
C ALA A 296 -4.07 -14.34 17.17
N GLY A 297 -3.39 -14.50 16.04
CA GLY A 297 -2.35 -13.57 15.62
C GLY A 297 -1.58 -14.09 14.42
N LYS A 298 -0.38 -13.59 14.21
CA LYS A 298 0.56 -14.14 13.21
C LYS A 298 2.00 -14.01 13.67
N ASP A 299 2.80 -15.00 13.27
CA ASP A 299 4.26 -14.95 13.19
C ASP A 299 4.59 -15.09 11.70
N VAL A 300 5.31 -14.12 11.14
CA VAL A 300 5.59 -14.09 9.71
C VAL A 300 7.00 -13.58 9.42
N THR A 301 7.67 -14.28 8.50
CA THR A 301 8.89 -13.80 7.85
C THR A 301 8.62 -13.70 6.38
N GLN A 302 8.89 -12.51 5.81
CA GLN A 302 8.69 -12.24 4.39
C GLN A 302 9.92 -11.56 3.82
N GLY A 303 10.45 -12.10 2.73
CA GLY A 303 11.61 -11.55 2.05
C GLY A 303 11.38 -11.40 0.55
N GLN A 304 12.02 -10.40 -0.03
CA GLN A 304 12.01 -10.14 -1.45
C GLN A 304 13.41 -9.71 -1.89
N ALA A 305 13.81 -10.15 -3.07
CA ALA A 305 15.00 -9.67 -3.72
C ALA A 305 14.79 -9.58 -5.24
N GLY A 306 15.48 -8.65 -5.89
CA GLY A 306 15.44 -8.55 -7.33
C GLY A 306 16.55 -7.70 -7.91
N VAL A 307 16.77 -7.90 -9.20
CA VAL A 307 17.77 -7.18 -9.99
C VAL A 307 17.12 -6.68 -11.26
N THR A 308 17.33 -5.40 -11.56
CA THR A 308 16.91 -4.75 -12.80
C THR A 308 18.12 -4.32 -13.60
N LEU A 309 18.27 -4.87 -14.80
CA LEU A 309 19.20 -4.38 -15.80
C LEU A 309 18.44 -3.46 -16.76
N ARG A 310 18.89 -2.22 -16.89
CA ARG A 310 18.31 -1.21 -17.78
C ARG A 310 19.34 -0.73 -18.78
N ARG A 311 18.90 -0.43 -19.98
CA ARG A 311 19.70 0.23 -21.02
C ARG A 311 18.94 1.42 -21.59
N GLU A 312 19.57 2.56 -21.54
CA GLU A 312 19.13 3.76 -22.26
C GLU A 312 19.81 3.80 -23.64
N PHE A 313 19.06 4.17 -24.67
CA PHE A 313 19.55 4.21 -26.04
C PHE A 313 19.82 5.65 -26.48
N SER A 314 20.90 5.87 -27.21
CA SER A 314 21.30 7.19 -27.73
C SER A 314 20.25 7.86 -28.62
N GLY A 315 19.37 7.08 -29.29
CA GLY A 315 18.24 7.57 -30.06
C GLY A 315 16.96 7.81 -29.24
N GLY A 316 17.07 7.85 -27.91
CA GLY A 316 15.94 7.89 -26.99
C GLY A 316 15.28 6.53 -26.81
N GLY A 317 14.59 6.38 -25.70
CA GLY A 317 13.99 5.10 -25.30
C GLY A 317 14.89 4.26 -24.41
N GLU A 318 14.32 3.16 -23.91
CA GLU A 318 14.97 2.28 -22.93
C GLU A 318 14.54 0.83 -23.11
N ALA A 319 15.34 -0.09 -22.61
CA ALA A 319 14.96 -1.47 -22.37
C ALA A 319 15.29 -1.83 -20.91
N ALA A 320 14.42 -2.60 -20.28
CA ALA A 320 14.63 -3.05 -18.91
C ALA A 320 14.21 -4.50 -18.74
N VAL A 321 14.99 -5.26 -17.97
CA VAL A 321 14.65 -6.61 -17.53
C VAL A 321 14.85 -6.65 -16.03
N THR A 322 13.78 -7.03 -15.30
CA THR A 322 13.80 -7.24 -13.86
C THR A 322 13.57 -8.72 -13.59
N VAL A 323 14.45 -9.36 -12.82
CA VAL A 323 14.26 -10.70 -12.28
C VAL A 323 14.13 -10.56 -10.77
N PHE A 324 13.17 -11.27 -10.17
CA PHE A 324 12.88 -11.15 -8.74
C PHE A 324 12.41 -12.46 -8.14
N GLY A 325 12.55 -12.56 -6.83
CA GLY A 325 11.99 -13.63 -6.01
C GLY A 325 11.42 -13.08 -4.71
N PHE A 326 10.45 -13.81 -4.18
CA PHE A 326 9.73 -13.49 -2.95
C PHE A 326 9.53 -14.77 -2.15
N THR A 327 9.70 -14.70 -0.84
CA THR A 327 9.45 -15.82 0.07
C THR A 327 8.64 -15.36 1.26
N ARG A 328 7.77 -16.23 1.78
CA ARG A 328 6.99 -15.97 2.98
C ARG A 328 6.76 -17.25 3.76
N THR A 329 7.11 -17.23 5.03
CA THR A 329 6.68 -18.23 6.01
C THR A 329 5.69 -17.57 6.96
N LEU A 330 4.59 -18.24 7.25
CA LEU A 330 3.49 -17.70 8.05
C LEU A 330 2.93 -18.77 8.97
N LYS A 331 2.91 -18.49 10.27
CA LYS A 331 2.12 -19.19 11.26
C LYS A 331 1.01 -18.26 11.75
N ASN A 332 -0.24 -18.63 11.51
CA ASN A 332 -1.37 -17.76 11.78
C ASN A 332 -2.49 -18.51 12.51
N PRO A 333 -2.46 -18.54 13.86
CA PRO A 333 -3.60 -18.97 14.64
C PRO A 333 -4.77 -17.99 14.42
N THR A 334 -5.81 -18.48 13.77
CA THR A 334 -7.08 -17.77 13.59
C THR A 334 -8.16 -18.46 14.41
N THR A 335 -9.34 -17.84 14.57
CA THR A 335 -10.41 -18.47 15.34
C THR A 335 -10.90 -19.80 14.75
N PRO A 336 -11.02 -19.99 13.41
CA PRO A 336 -11.45 -21.27 12.84
C PRO A 336 -10.35 -22.33 12.71
N ALA A 337 -9.08 -21.92 12.49
CA ALA A 337 -7.99 -22.86 12.21
C ALA A 337 -6.62 -22.24 12.50
N TYR A 338 -5.64 -23.11 12.75
CA TYR A 338 -4.22 -22.74 12.75
C TYR A 338 -3.66 -22.93 11.34
N ILE A 339 -3.22 -21.86 10.70
CA ILE A 339 -2.69 -21.87 9.34
C ILE A 339 -1.17 -21.85 9.39
N ASP A 340 -0.56 -22.76 8.65
CA ASP A 340 0.89 -22.81 8.40
C ASP A 340 1.10 -22.76 6.89
N LEU A 341 1.86 -21.75 6.42
CA LEU A 341 2.05 -21.47 5.01
C LEU A 341 3.52 -21.19 4.70
N ASP A 342 4.07 -21.98 3.78
CA ASP A 342 5.33 -21.67 3.11
C ASP A 342 5.08 -21.29 1.66
N ARG A 343 5.50 -20.07 1.28
CA ARG A 343 5.34 -19.51 -0.05
C ARG A 343 6.67 -19.19 -0.69
N LEU A 344 6.79 -19.54 -1.95
CA LEU A 344 7.85 -19.09 -2.84
C LEU A 344 7.22 -18.52 -4.11
N ASP A 345 7.63 -17.33 -4.49
CA ASP A 345 7.26 -16.69 -5.75
C ASP A 345 8.52 -16.22 -6.49
N PHE A 346 8.51 -16.27 -7.80
CA PHE A 346 9.56 -15.71 -8.64
C PHE A 346 8.99 -15.21 -9.96
N GLY A 347 9.65 -14.23 -10.54
CA GLY A 347 9.17 -13.66 -11.77
C GLY A 347 10.19 -12.87 -12.56
N THR A 348 9.77 -12.49 -13.75
CA THR A 348 10.54 -11.64 -14.67
C THR A 348 9.60 -10.62 -15.29
N ARG A 349 10.07 -9.39 -15.38
CA ARG A 349 9.40 -8.31 -16.10
C ARG A 349 10.37 -7.78 -17.15
N ALA A 350 9.98 -7.82 -18.40
CA ALA A 350 10.78 -7.30 -19.51
C ALA A 350 10.00 -6.26 -20.30
N SER A 351 10.64 -5.15 -20.65
CA SER A 351 10.03 -4.12 -21.49
C SER A 351 11.04 -3.41 -22.34
N ILE A 352 10.58 -2.93 -23.48
CA ILE A 352 11.31 -2.04 -24.36
C ILE A 352 10.41 -0.87 -24.75
N SER A 353 10.94 0.33 -24.64
CA SER A 353 10.26 1.58 -25.01
C SER A 353 11.09 2.30 -26.06
N ARG A 354 10.51 2.64 -27.20
CA ARG A 354 11.20 3.29 -28.30
C ARG A 354 10.37 4.45 -28.87
N PRO A 355 11.01 5.54 -29.25
CA PRO A 355 10.40 6.50 -30.15
C PRO A 355 10.26 5.85 -31.54
N LEU A 356 9.05 5.87 -32.09
CA LEU A 356 8.69 5.41 -33.44
C LEU A 356 7.89 6.51 -34.12
N PRO A 357 8.54 7.58 -34.63
CA PRO A 357 7.84 8.74 -35.17
C PRO A 357 6.86 8.37 -36.28
N LEU A 358 5.66 8.93 -36.23
CA LEU A 358 4.63 8.83 -37.28
C LEU A 358 4.62 10.14 -38.08
N GLY A 359 5.39 10.17 -39.16
CA GLY A 359 5.64 11.42 -39.89
C GLY A 359 6.37 12.42 -38.99
N HIS A 360 5.74 13.55 -38.71
CA HIS A 360 6.26 14.60 -37.83
C HIS A 360 5.74 14.49 -36.37
N LEU A 361 4.91 13.48 -36.07
CA LEU A 361 4.36 13.31 -34.73
C LEU A 361 5.31 12.56 -33.83
N GLU A 362 5.47 13.04 -32.59
CA GLU A 362 6.18 12.30 -31.54
C GLU A 362 5.34 11.10 -31.12
N HIS A 363 5.83 9.91 -31.39
CA HIS A 363 5.17 8.68 -31.01
C HIS A 363 6.17 7.77 -30.28
N ARG A 364 5.74 7.22 -29.17
CA ARG A 364 6.50 6.27 -28.37
C ARG A 364 5.69 4.98 -28.22
N VAL A 365 6.33 3.87 -28.50
CA VAL A 365 5.76 2.54 -28.28
C VAL A 365 6.55 1.84 -27.18
N THR A 366 5.83 1.29 -26.20
CA THR A 366 6.37 0.44 -25.15
C THR A 366 5.73 -0.93 -25.27
N ALA A 367 6.54 -1.98 -25.39
CA ALA A 367 6.08 -3.36 -25.40
C ALA A 367 6.80 -4.16 -24.33
N GLY A 368 6.17 -5.17 -23.80
CA GLY A 368 6.80 -5.99 -22.77
C GLY A 368 5.99 -7.23 -22.41
N ILE A 369 6.53 -7.98 -21.48
CA ILE A 369 5.92 -9.19 -20.92
C ILE A 369 6.25 -9.30 -19.44
N ASP A 370 5.25 -9.66 -18.66
CA ASP A 370 5.42 -10.05 -17.26
C ASP A 370 5.20 -11.56 -17.14
N PHE A 371 6.05 -12.22 -16.38
CA PHE A 371 5.93 -13.62 -15.97
C PHE A 371 6.09 -13.70 -14.47
N GLN A 372 5.21 -14.43 -13.79
CA GLN A 372 5.30 -14.65 -12.35
C GLN A 372 4.76 -16.04 -12.01
N ARG A 373 5.42 -16.74 -11.08
CA ARG A 373 5.01 -18.07 -10.62
C ARG A 373 5.12 -18.18 -9.11
N GLN A 374 4.00 -18.46 -8.49
CA GLN A 374 3.82 -18.71 -7.07
C GLN A 374 3.72 -20.22 -6.80
N ARG A 375 4.30 -20.65 -5.68
CA ARG A 375 4.15 -21.99 -5.11
C ARG A 375 3.89 -21.85 -3.62
N ASP A 376 2.78 -22.39 -3.14
CA ASP A 376 2.43 -22.42 -1.72
C ASP A 376 2.34 -23.87 -1.24
N SER A 377 2.98 -24.16 -0.11
CA SER A 377 2.68 -25.33 0.71
C SER A 377 1.85 -24.87 1.89
N ARG A 378 0.59 -25.24 1.92
CA ARG A 378 -0.37 -24.77 2.90
C ARG A 378 -0.91 -25.91 3.73
N LEU A 379 -0.80 -25.76 5.06
CA LEU A 379 -1.36 -26.66 6.05
C LEU A 379 -2.35 -25.88 6.93
N ASN A 380 -3.52 -26.46 7.19
CA ASN A 380 -4.40 -25.97 8.24
C ASN A 380 -4.61 -27.08 9.26
N HIS A 381 -4.52 -26.72 10.52
CA HIS A 381 -4.79 -27.60 11.66
C HIS A 381 -6.04 -27.14 12.41
N GLY A 382 -6.78 -28.06 12.98
CA GLY A 382 -7.73 -27.77 14.03
C GLY A 382 -7.00 -27.39 15.32
N TYR A 383 -7.76 -27.25 16.40
CA TYR A 383 -7.23 -27.02 17.73
C TYR A 383 -7.47 -28.26 18.60
N GLN A 384 -6.59 -28.49 19.59
CA GLN A 384 -6.72 -29.63 20.52
C GLN A 384 -7.99 -29.54 21.38
N THR A 385 -8.37 -28.31 21.75
CA THR A 385 -9.60 -28.06 22.50
C THR A 385 -10.45 -26.97 21.83
N PRO A 386 -11.77 -26.91 22.08
CA PRO A 386 -12.64 -25.91 21.46
C PRO A 386 -12.23 -24.44 21.69
N THR A 387 -11.51 -24.15 22.76
CA THR A 387 -11.09 -22.79 23.14
C THR A 387 -9.59 -22.63 23.36
N GLY A 388 -8.80 -23.70 23.34
CA GLY A 388 -7.34 -23.62 23.60
C GLY A 388 -6.54 -23.11 22.40
N PRO A 389 -5.30 -22.65 22.63
CA PRO A 389 -4.43 -22.10 21.58
C PRO A 389 -3.67 -23.17 20.79
N ASP A 390 -3.50 -24.38 21.35
CA ASP A 390 -2.62 -25.38 20.78
C ASP A 390 -3.19 -26.03 19.53
N PRO A 391 -2.43 -26.06 18.41
CA PRO A 391 -2.88 -26.73 17.21
C PRO A 391 -3.00 -28.24 17.45
N SER A 392 -4.03 -28.84 16.86
CA SER A 392 -4.21 -30.30 16.82
C SER A 392 -3.23 -30.93 15.83
N THR A 393 -2.88 -32.18 16.05
CA THR A 393 -2.18 -33.01 15.04
C THR A 393 -3.07 -33.33 13.83
N THR A 394 -4.39 -33.17 13.97
CA THR A 394 -5.34 -33.40 12.89
C THR A 394 -5.26 -32.29 11.87
N ARG A 395 -4.84 -32.63 10.67
CA ARG A 395 -4.87 -31.71 9.52
C ARG A 395 -6.30 -31.52 9.04
N GLN A 396 -6.63 -30.29 8.73
CA GLN A 396 -7.92 -29.90 8.11
C GLN A 396 -7.74 -29.54 6.63
N LEU A 397 -6.50 -29.26 6.21
CA LEU A 397 -6.11 -28.98 4.84
C LEU A 397 -4.61 -29.26 4.70
N ASP A 398 -4.21 -29.88 3.60
CA ASP A 398 -2.81 -30.06 3.21
C ASP A 398 -2.72 -29.96 1.68
N GLN A 399 -2.30 -28.80 1.18
CA GLN A 399 -2.33 -28.48 -0.25
C GLN A 399 -0.99 -27.96 -0.74
N LEU A 400 -0.64 -28.35 -1.97
CA LEU A 400 0.40 -27.72 -2.77
C LEU A 400 -0.28 -26.92 -3.88
N GLU A 401 -0.17 -25.59 -3.79
CA GLU A 401 -0.81 -24.68 -4.72
C GLU A 401 0.22 -24.07 -5.67
N HIS A 402 -0.13 -23.93 -6.93
CA HIS A 402 0.68 -23.24 -7.93
C HIS A 402 -0.20 -22.25 -8.69
N VAL A 403 0.30 -21.02 -8.84
CA VAL A 403 -0.32 -20.03 -9.72
C VAL A 403 0.75 -19.48 -10.66
N THR A 404 0.46 -19.47 -11.95
CA THR A 404 1.38 -18.93 -12.97
C THR A 404 0.65 -17.88 -13.78
N GLU A 405 1.21 -16.66 -13.83
CA GLU A 405 0.72 -15.54 -14.65
C GLU A 405 1.70 -15.26 -15.79
N VAL A 406 1.17 -15.04 -16.99
CA VAL A 406 1.90 -14.54 -18.17
C VAL A 406 1.09 -13.42 -18.79
N GLY A 407 1.69 -12.25 -18.99
CA GLY A 407 0.98 -11.08 -19.50
C GLY A 407 1.83 -10.24 -20.46
N PRO A 408 1.79 -10.50 -21.77
CA PRO A 408 2.32 -9.57 -22.76
C PRO A 408 1.44 -8.33 -22.87
N PHE A 409 2.07 -7.19 -23.10
CA PHE A 409 1.41 -5.90 -23.27
C PHE A 409 2.09 -5.02 -24.30
N VAL A 410 1.32 -4.07 -24.83
CA VAL A 410 1.80 -2.98 -25.67
C VAL A 410 1.10 -1.68 -25.29
N GLN A 411 1.85 -0.59 -25.27
CA GLN A 411 1.36 0.76 -25.03
C GLN A 411 1.85 1.69 -26.14
N SER A 412 0.99 2.58 -26.56
CA SER A 412 1.27 3.66 -27.51
C SER A 412 1.03 5.00 -26.81
N ALA A 413 1.99 5.90 -26.88
CA ALA A 413 1.87 7.29 -26.43
C ALA A 413 2.18 8.20 -27.63
N LEU A 414 1.16 8.88 -28.13
CA LEU A 414 1.20 9.73 -29.31
C LEU A 414 0.97 11.19 -28.92
N GLN A 415 1.93 12.06 -29.25
CA GLN A 415 1.76 13.51 -29.15
C GLN A 415 1.22 14.02 -30.51
N VAL A 416 -0.08 14.30 -30.54
CA VAL A 416 -0.76 14.75 -31.77
C VAL A 416 -0.45 16.21 -32.08
N THR A 417 -0.39 17.05 -31.02
CA THR A 417 0.06 18.44 -31.05
C THR A 417 0.86 18.70 -29.78
N PRO A 418 1.57 19.84 -29.63
CA PRO A 418 2.22 20.19 -28.36
C PRO A 418 1.30 20.16 -27.14
N HIS A 419 -0.01 20.29 -27.36
CA HIS A 419 -1.03 20.35 -26.31
C HIS A 419 -1.94 19.11 -26.21
N ILE A 420 -1.86 18.16 -27.15
CA ILE A 420 -2.77 17.01 -27.20
C ILE A 420 -1.95 15.73 -27.22
N SER A 421 -2.11 14.89 -26.21
CA SER A 421 -1.53 13.57 -26.12
C SER A 421 -2.63 12.49 -26.12
N VAL A 422 -2.37 11.38 -26.80
CA VAL A 422 -3.25 10.21 -26.83
C VAL A 422 -2.43 9.00 -26.35
N THR A 423 -2.95 8.30 -25.36
CA THR A 423 -2.32 7.06 -24.86
C THR A 423 -3.29 5.91 -25.02
N SER A 424 -2.79 4.78 -25.53
CA SER A 424 -3.56 3.54 -25.60
C SER A 424 -2.71 2.36 -25.13
N GLY A 425 -3.36 1.35 -24.57
CA GLY A 425 -2.70 0.15 -24.06
C GLY A 425 -3.54 -1.09 -24.33
N LEU A 426 -2.87 -2.21 -24.52
CA LEU A 426 -3.49 -3.52 -24.69
C LEU A 426 -2.62 -4.56 -23.97
N ARG A 427 -3.26 -5.46 -23.23
CA ARG A 427 -2.62 -6.56 -22.53
C ARG A 427 -3.51 -7.80 -22.57
N TYR A 428 -2.88 -8.95 -22.69
CA TYR A 428 -3.57 -10.23 -22.56
C TYR A 428 -2.90 -11.06 -21.46
N ASP A 429 -3.69 -11.49 -20.47
CA ASP A 429 -3.22 -12.25 -19.34
C ASP A 429 -3.71 -13.69 -19.39
N TRP A 430 -2.81 -14.63 -19.10
CA TRP A 430 -3.09 -16.02 -18.77
C TRP A 430 -2.73 -16.26 -17.31
N VAL A 431 -3.68 -16.73 -16.51
CA VAL A 431 -3.47 -17.09 -15.10
C VAL A 431 -3.90 -18.54 -14.91
N ASN A 432 -2.94 -19.41 -14.64
CA ASN A 432 -3.16 -20.83 -14.48
C ASN A 432 -3.06 -21.21 -13.00
N PHE A 433 -4.13 -21.69 -12.43
CA PHE A 433 -4.25 -22.18 -11.07
C PHE A 433 -4.15 -23.71 -11.06
N GLN A 434 -3.39 -24.26 -10.11
CA GLN A 434 -3.25 -25.70 -9.88
C GLN A 434 -3.17 -25.95 -8.39
N VAL A 435 -3.92 -26.91 -7.89
CA VAL A 435 -3.86 -27.40 -6.51
C VAL A 435 -3.72 -28.91 -6.56
N ALA A 436 -2.79 -29.43 -5.77
CA ALA A 436 -2.70 -30.84 -5.42
C ALA A 436 -3.06 -30.97 -3.93
N ASP A 437 -4.17 -31.63 -3.65
CA ASP A 437 -4.60 -31.96 -2.30
C ASP A 437 -3.87 -33.19 -1.84
N ARG A 438 -3.10 -33.08 -0.75
CA ARG A 438 -2.32 -34.15 -0.14
C ARG A 438 -3.02 -34.82 1.06
N LEU A 439 -4.20 -34.28 1.43
CA LEU A 439 -5.05 -34.83 2.49
C LEU A 439 -6.16 -35.73 1.94
N ALA A 440 -6.41 -35.71 0.64
CA ALA A 440 -7.47 -36.43 -0.01
C ALA A 440 -7.39 -37.97 0.28
N ASP A 441 -8.50 -38.56 0.73
CA ASP A 441 -8.67 -39.97 0.97
C ASP A 441 -10.11 -40.38 0.64
N THR A 442 -10.27 -41.18 -0.42
CA THR A 442 -11.59 -41.58 -0.92
C THR A 442 -12.37 -42.50 0.05
N ALA A 443 -11.71 -43.21 0.93
CA ALA A 443 -12.38 -44.06 1.91
C ALA A 443 -12.89 -43.21 3.09
N LEU A 444 -12.04 -42.29 3.59
CA LEU A 444 -12.38 -41.39 4.69
C LEU A 444 -13.36 -40.30 4.26
N ALA A 445 -13.34 -39.86 3.01
CA ALA A 445 -14.24 -38.87 2.46
C ALA A 445 -15.73 -39.24 2.53
N LYS A 446 -16.02 -40.58 2.60
CA LYS A 446 -17.39 -41.07 2.75
C LYS A 446 -18.02 -40.74 4.11
N THR A 447 -17.20 -40.54 5.12
CA THR A 447 -17.64 -40.25 6.50
C THR A 447 -17.25 -38.84 6.96
N ASN A 448 -16.24 -38.24 6.36
CA ASN A 448 -15.75 -36.92 6.74
C ASN A 448 -15.33 -36.12 5.49
N PRO A 449 -16.07 -35.07 5.13
CA PRO A 449 -15.83 -34.24 3.92
C PRO A 449 -14.48 -33.55 3.90
N ILE A 450 -13.74 -33.49 5.01
CA ILE A 450 -12.39 -32.90 5.06
C ILE A 450 -11.38 -33.66 4.18
N TYR A 451 -11.66 -34.96 3.86
CA TYR A 451 -10.84 -35.81 3.02
C TYR A 451 -11.29 -35.86 1.57
N LEU A 452 -12.25 -35.00 1.16
CA LEU A 452 -12.59 -34.82 -0.25
C LEU A 452 -11.39 -34.30 -1.02
N ASP A 453 -11.20 -34.78 -2.23
CA ASP A 453 -10.13 -34.33 -3.10
C ASP A 453 -10.45 -32.92 -3.66
N ASP A 454 -9.77 -31.92 -3.13
CA ASP A 454 -9.85 -30.53 -3.58
C ASP A 454 -8.83 -30.21 -4.69
N SER A 455 -8.15 -31.24 -5.25
CA SER A 455 -7.24 -31.03 -6.37
C SER A 455 -7.97 -30.47 -7.59
N GLY A 456 -7.29 -29.60 -8.31
CA GLY A 456 -7.87 -28.99 -9.49
C GLY A 456 -6.87 -28.21 -10.32
N ARG A 457 -7.27 -27.94 -11.56
CA ARG A 457 -6.55 -27.04 -12.46
C ARG A 457 -7.54 -26.14 -13.19
N ARG A 458 -7.21 -24.85 -13.28
CA ARG A 458 -8.04 -23.90 -14.01
C ARG A 458 -7.18 -22.82 -14.68
N LEU A 459 -7.39 -22.64 -15.99
CA LEU A 459 -6.83 -21.55 -16.74
C LEU A 459 -7.89 -20.45 -16.86
N MET A 460 -7.54 -19.24 -16.44
CA MET A 460 -8.32 -18.03 -16.63
C MET A 460 -7.55 -17.09 -17.56
N SER A 461 -8.26 -16.32 -18.36
CA SER A 461 -7.65 -15.32 -19.24
C SER A 461 -8.46 -14.05 -19.30
N ALA A 462 -7.78 -12.94 -19.54
CA ALA A 462 -8.41 -11.64 -19.68
C ALA A 462 -7.69 -10.80 -20.74
N LEU A 463 -8.46 -10.14 -21.60
CA LEU A 463 -8.00 -9.08 -22.47
C LEU A 463 -8.34 -7.75 -21.82
N SER A 464 -7.34 -6.91 -21.59
CA SER A 464 -7.50 -5.57 -21.02
C SER A 464 -7.02 -4.51 -22.01
N GLY A 465 -7.84 -3.51 -22.26
CA GLY A 465 -7.51 -2.39 -23.12
C GLY A 465 -7.79 -1.06 -22.45
N SER A 466 -7.07 -0.02 -22.87
CA SER A 466 -7.30 1.35 -22.42
C SER A 466 -7.01 2.33 -23.56
N VAL A 467 -7.75 3.43 -23.57
CA VAL A 467 -7.48 4.59 -24.40
C VAL A 467 -7.82 5.85 -23.62
N GLY A 468 -6.99 6.88 -23.77
CA GLY A 468 -7.22 8.16 -23.13
C GLY A 468 -6.58 9.30 -23.90
N VAL A 469 -7.12 10.48 -23.69
CA VAL A 469 -6.68 11.76 -24.28
C VAL A 469 -6.43 12.75 -23.17
N ALA A 470 -5.31 13.47 -23.25
CA ALA A 470 -5.06 14.63 -22.41
C ALA A 470 -4.83 15.86 -23.29
N VAL A 471 -5.48 16.96 -22.92
CA VAL A 471 -5.37 18.28 -23.57
C VAL A 471 -4.80 19.24 -22.54
N THR A 472 -3.60 19.77 -22.79
CA THR A 472 -2.84 20.64 -21.90
C THR A 472 -2.59 21.99 -22.56
N PRO A 473 -3.54 22.94 -22.50
CA PRO A 473 -3.35 24.28 -23.09
C PRO A 473 -2.27 25.09 -22.38
N SER A 474 -2.06 24.85 -21.08
CA SER A 474 -1.04 25.48 -20.25
C SER A 474 -0.73 24.59 -19.02
N ASP A 475 0.32 24.90 -18.27
CA ASP A 475 0.64 24.19 -17.00
C ASP A 475 -0.47 24.36 -15.96
N ALA A 476 -1.23 25.47 -16.03
CA ALA A 476 -2.37 25.71 -15.15
C ALA A 476 -3.59 24.84 -15.46
N LEU A 477 -3.65 24.16 -16.62
CA LEU A 477 -4.82 23.39 -17.02
C LEU A 477 -4.45 22.20 -17.91
N THR A 478 -4.77 21.02 -17.46
CA THR A 478 -4.88 19.80 -18.26
C THR A 478 -6.28 19.23 -18.11
N VAL A 479 -6.99 19.04 -19.20
CA VAL A 479 -8.26 18.30 -19.26
C VAL A 479 -7.96 16.92 -19.83
N TYR A 480 -8.47 15.87 -19.20
CA TYR A 480 -8.24 14.51 -19.69
C TYR A 480 -9.49 13.65 -19.59
N GLY A 481 -9.52 12.60 -20.37
CA GLY A 481 -10.53 11.55 -20.29
C GLY A 481 -9.99 10.23 -20.74
N ASN A 482 -10.50 9.14 -20.15
CA ASN A 482 -10.12 7.79 -20.53
C ASN A 482 -11.26 6.79 -20.37
N ILE A 483 -11.11 5.69 -21.11
CA ILE A 483 -11.88 4.47 -20.96
C ILE A 483 -10.90 3.30 -20.88
N GLY A 484 -11.15 2.35 -19.97
CA GLY A 484 -10.31 1.17 -19.82
C GLY A 484 -11.07 -0.01 -19.24
N THR A 485 -10.66 -1.20 -19.61
CA THR A 485 -11.17 -2.46 -19.04
C THR A 485 -10.19 -3.02 -18.03
N SER A 486 -10.71 -3.75 -17.05
CA SER A 486 -9.91 -4.38 -15.99
C SER A 486 -10.52 -5.70 -15.54
N PHE A 487 -9.70 -6.51 -14.86
CA PHE A 487 -10.14 -7.77 -14.29
C PHE A 487 -9.48 -8.05 -12.94
N GLU A 488 -10.10 -8.95 -12.18
CA GLU A 488 -9.58 -9.52 -10.95
C GLU A 488 -9.93 -11.02 -10.91
N THR A 489 -8.92 -11.88 -10.71
CA THR A 489 -9.13 -13.33 -10.61
C THR A 489 -9.51 -13.74 -9.19
N PRO A 490 -10.27 -14.83 -8.98
CA PRO A 490 -10.30 -15.51 -7.69
C PRO A 490 -8.90 -15.96 -7.27
N THR A 491 -8.70 -16.16 -5.97
CA THR A 491 -7.52 -16.83 -5.41
C THR A 491 -7.69 -18.37 -5.41
N THR A 492 -6.62 -19.11 -5.16
CA THR A 492 -6.72 -20.58 -4.94
C THR A 492 -7.68 -20.94 -3.83
N THR A 493 -7.61 -20.22 -2.69
CA THR A 493 -8.53 -20.42 -1.55
C THR A 493 -10.00 -20.22 -1.92
N GLU A 494 -10.30 -19.21 -2.74
CA GLU A 494 -11.66 -18.94 -3.20
C GLU A 494 -12.15 -20.03 -4.15
N LEU A 495 -11.27 -20.54 -5.00
CA LEU A 495 -11.59 -21.62 -5.95
C LEU A 495 -11.83 -22.98 -5.27
N THR A 496 -11.05 -23.32 -4.22
CA THR A 496 -11.18 -24.61 -3.50
C THR A 496 -12.32 -24.63 -2.50
N ASN A 497 -12.81 -23.45 -2.05
CA ASN A 497 -13.93 -23.36 -1.14
C ASN A 497 -15.27 -23.55 -1.87
N ARG A 498 -15.63 -24.83 -2.13
CA ARG A 498 -16.91 -25.18 -2.79
C ARG A 498 -18.06 -25.29 -1.80
N PRO A 499 -19.21 -24.64 -2.08
CA PRO A 499 -20.38 -24.71 -1.19
C PRO A 499 -21.11 -26.05 -1.27
N ASP A 500 -20.97 -26.80 -2.36
CA ASP A 500 -21.63 -28.08 -2.62
C ASP A 500 -20.85 -29.29 -2.07
N THR A 501 -19.71 -29.06 -1.42
CA THR A 501 -18.83 -30.09 -0.85
C THR A 501 -18.46 -31.21 -1.85
N ALA A 502 -18.37 -30.87 -3.14
CA ALA A 502 -18.07 -31.87 -4.18
C ALA A 502 -16.57 -32.06 -4.43
N GLY A 503 -15.69 -31.33 -3.70
CA GLY A 503 -14.25 -31.30 -3.95
C GLY A 503 -13.87 -30.57 -5.24
N GLY A 504 -12.57 -30.36 -5.44
CA GLY A 504 -12.02 -29.64 -6.58
C GLY A 504 -12.33 -28.15 -6.62
N PHE A 505 -12.05 -27.51 -7.75
CA PHE A 505 -12.30 -26.09 -7.92
C PHE A 505 -13.79 -25.78 -8.18
N ASN A 506 -14.28 -24.68 -7.61
CA ASN A 506 -15.60 -24.18 -7.91
C ASN A 506 -15.70 -23.79 -9.40
N PRO A 507 -16.47 -24.53 -10.22
CA PRO A 507 -16.53 -24.27 -11.66
C PRO A 507 -17.28 -23.00 -12.01
N ASN A 508 -18.09 -22.47 -11.08
CA ASN A 508 -18.94 -21.33 -11.31
C ASN A 508 -18.23 -19.98 -11.10
N LEU A 509 -17.09 -19.96 -10.37
CA LEU A 509 -16.35 -18.72 -10.16
C LEU A 509 -15.67 -18.26 -11.46
N GLN A 510 -15.88 -17.02 -11.81
CA GLN A 510 -15.28 -16.32 -12.96
C GLN A 510 -14.43 -15.15 -12.47
N PRO A 511 -13.47 -14.66 -13.27
CA PRO A 511 -12.83 -13.39 -13.00
C PRO A 511 -13.85 -12.25 -12.99
N GLN A 512 -13.80 -11.41 -11.96
CA GLN A 512 -14.47 -10.12 -11.94
C GLN A 512 -13.95 -9.27 -13.09
N LYS A 513 -14.80 -8.53 -13.79
CA LYS A 513 -14.43 -7.62 -14.88
C LYS A 513 -15.07 -6.26 -14.68
N ALA A 514 -14.37 -5.21 -15.09
CA ALA A 514 -14.93 -3.87 -15.06
C ALA A 514 -14.59 -3.08 -16.33
N THR A 515 -15.48 -2.16 -16.69
CA THR A 515 -15.23 -1.10 -17.66
C THR A 515 -15.27 0.22 -16.92
N ASN A 516 -14.17 0.97 -16.98
CA ASN A 516 -13.96 2.21 -16.26
C ASN A 516 -14.00 3.39 -17.22
N TYR A 517 -14.70 4.45 -16.84
CA TYR A 517 -14.80 5.73 -17.52
C TYR A 517 -14.34 6.81 -16.57
N GLU A 518 -13.54 7.74 -17.06
CA GLU A 518 -13.04 8.85 -16.28
C GLU A 518 -12.93 10.11 -17.14
N ILE A 519 -13.30 11.24 -16.53
CA ILE A 519 -12.96 12.57 -17.02
C ILE A 519 -12.45 13.40 -15.87
N GLY A 520 -11.42 14.21 -16.10
CA GLY A 520 -10.86 15.02 -15.04
C GLY A 520 -10.11 16.25 -15.56
N VAL A 521 -9.79 17.09 -14.59
CA VAL A 521 -8.97 18.28 -14.79
C VAL A 521 -7.90 18.35 -13.71
N ARG A 522 -6.74 18.84 -14.06
CA ARG A 522 -5.65 19.13 -13.12
C ARG A 522 -4.80 20.29 -13.61
N GLY A 523 -4.06 20.92 -12.73
CA GLY A 523 -3.15 22.00 -13.09
C GLY A 523 -2.38 22.53 -11.91
N ASP A 524 -1.37 23.34 -12.24
CA ASP A 524 -0.59 24.15 -11.31
C ASP A 524 -0.77 25.61 -11.66
N VAL A 525 -1.32 26.38 -10.74
CA VAL A 525 -1.54 27.82 -10.91
C VAL A 525 -0.41 28.57 -10.22
N VAL A 526 0.59 28.97 -11.01
CA VAL A 526 1.72 29.84 -10.59
C VAL A 526 2.48 29.29 -9.37
N GLY A 527 2.59 27.94 -9.25
CA GLY A 527 3.25 27.29 -8.12
C GLY A 527 2.57 27.47 -6.76
N ARG A 528 1.36 28.06 -6.72
CA ARG A 528 0.60 28.30 -5.49
C ARG A 528 -0.55 27.36 -5.26
N LEU A 529 -1.18 26.89 -6.32
CA LEU A 529 -2.31 25.98 -6.26
C LEU A 529 -2.09 24.84 -7.23
N ASN A 530 -1.81 23.66 -6.69
CA ASN A 530 -1.88 22.40 -7.42
C ASN A 530 -3.26 21.79 -7.16
N TYR A 531 -4.00 21.43 -8.21
CA TYR A 531 -5.35 20.88 -8.05
C TYR A 531 -5.62 19.72 -9.01
N SER A 532 -6.52 18.85 -8.59
CA SER A 532 -7.06 17.76 -9.41
C SER A 532 -8.53 17.54 -9.07
N VAL A 533 -9.35 17.38 -10.11
CA VAL A 533 -10.75 16.96 -9.98
C VAL A 533 -10.99 15.85 -10.98
N ALA A 534 -11.63 14.78 -10.56
CA ALA A 534 -12.01 13.68 -11.44
C ALA A 534 -13.43 13.21 -11.15
N VAL A 535 -14.15 12.86 -12.19
CA VAL A 535 -15.43 12.14 -12.14
C VAL A 535 -15.20 10.79 -12.79
N PHE A 536 -15.62 9.74 -12.12
CA PHE A 536 -15.43 8.38 -12.60
C PHE A 536 -16.68 7.53 -12.48
N GLN A 537 -16.76 6.51 -13.32
CA GLN A 537 -17.74 5.44 -13.23
C GLN A 537 -17.09 4.12 -13.66
N ALA A 538 -17.30 3.05 -12.90
CA ALA A 538 -16.94 1.70 -13.26
C ALA A 538 -18.20 0.82 -13.28
N GLU A 539 -18.41 0.12 -14.40
CA GLU A 539 -19.42 -0.92 -14.54
C GLU A 539 -18.75 -2.27 -14.27
N VAL A 540 -19.09 -2.87 -13.13
CA VAL A 540 -18.51 -4.12 -12.64
C VAL A 540 -19.46 -5.28 -12.97
N ARG A 541 -18.90 -6.39 -13.44
CA ARG A 541 -19.61 -7.66 -13.68
C ARG A 541 -18.89 -8.77 -12.94
N ASP A 542 -19.64 -9.75 -12.49
CA ASP A 542 -19.11 -10.94 -11.82
C ASP A 542 -18.29 -10.57 -10.57
N GLU A 543 -18.73 -9.57 -9.78
CA GLU A 543 -18.03 -9.14 -8.57
C GLU A 543 -17.86 -10.31 -7.61
N LEU A 544 -16.63 -10.52 -7.12
CA LEU A 544 -16.29 -11.61 -6.19
C LEU A 544 -16.73 -11.23 -4.77
N ILE A 545 -17.71 -11.98 -4.24
CA ILE A 545 -18.32 -11.69 -2.94
C ILE A 545 -18.20 -12.89 -2.01
N PRO A 546 -17.64 -12.70 -0.79
CA PRO A 546 -17.65 -13.73 0.24
C PRO A 546 -19.04 -13.85 0.88
N TYR A 547 -19.46 -15.09 1.17
CA TYR A 547 -20.65 -15.38 1.96
C TYR A 547 -20.39 -16.58 2.88
N GLN A 548 -21.25 -16.78 3.87
CA GLN A 548 -21.16 -17.92 4.81
C GLN A 548 -22.45 -18.73 4.74
N LEU A 549 -22.30 -20.06 4.88
CA LEU A 549 -23.41 -21.00 5.00
C LEU A 549 -23.46 -21.54 6.42
N PRO A 550 -24.50 -21.24 7.20
CA PRO A 550 -24.68 -21.85 8.51
C PRO A 550 -24.77 -23.38 8.43
N PRO A 551 -24.24 -24.11 9.41
CA PRO A 551 -23.65 -23.65 10.68
C PRO A 551 -22.15 -23.33 10.61
N THR A 552 -21.52 -23.35 9.42
CA THR A 552 -20.08 -23.14 9.28
C THR A 552 -19.73 -21.66 9.30
N THR A 553 -18.54 -21.34 9.80
CA THR A 553 -17.94 -20.01 9.68
C THR A 553 -16.99 -19.90 8.47
N ARG A 554 -16.90 -20.98 7.66
CA ARG A 554 -16.10 -21.02 6.44
C ARG A 554 -16.66 -20.02 5.43
N ALA A 555 -15.80 -19.18 4.86
CA ALA A 555 -16.19 -18.29 3.78
C ALA A 555 -16.22 -19.06 2.46
N TYR A 556 -17.32 -18.94 1.76
CA TYR A 556 -17.50 -19.36 0.37
C TYR A 556 -17.55 -18.13 -0.51
N TYR A 557 -17.40 -18.30 -1.80
CA TYR A 557 -17.35 -17.19 -2.74
C TYR A 557 -18.28 -17.43 -3.92
N GLN A 558 -18.89 -16.34 -4.38
CA GLN A 558 -19.73 -16.34 -5.58
C GLN A 558 -19.47 -15.05 -6.37
N ASN A 559 -19.82 -15.07 -7.65
CA ASN A 559 -19.89 -13.87 -8.44
C ASN A 559 -21.26 -13.20 -8.22
N ALA A 560 -21.27 -11.93 -7.79
CA ALA A 560 -22.45 -11.09 -7.87
C ALA A 560 -22.78 -10.81 -9.35
N GLY A 561 -24.02 -10.48 -9.64
CA GLY A 561 -24.42 -10.19 -11.01
C GLY A 561 -23.72 -8.97 -11.58
N LYS A 562 -24.03 -7.77 -11.06
CA LYS A 562 -23.48 -6.49 -11.53
C LYS A 562 -23.43 -5.46 -10.42
N ALA A 563 -22.41 -4.61 -10.49
CA ALA A 563 -22.29 -3.45 -9.61
C ALA A 563 -21.85 -2.22 -10.41
N ARG A 564 -22.07 -1.05 -9.85
CA ARG A 564 -21.63 0.23 -10.41
C ARG A 564 -20.95 1.04 -9.31
N HIS A 565 -19.71 1.43 -9.59
CA HIS A 565 -18.95 2.35 -8.75
C HIS A 565 -18.86 3.70 -9.46
N ARG A 566 -19.42 4.74 -8.90
CA ARG A 566 -19.28 6.11 -9.45
C ARG A 566 -18.93 7.08 -8.34
N GLY A 567 -18.22 8.13 -8.67
CA GLY A 567 -17.83 9.11 -7.68
C GLY A 567 -17.17 10.36 -8.24
N VAL A 568 -16.89 11.26 -7.32
CA VAL A 568 -16.18 12.51 -7.56
C VAL A 568 -14.98 12.58 -6.62
N GLU A 569 -13.85 12.96 -7.16
CA GLU A 569 -12.59 13.13 -6.45
C GLU A 569 -12.12 14.57 -6.58
N LEU A 570 -11.68 15.18 -5.48
CA LEU A 570 -11.08 16.50 -5.44
C LEU A 570 -9.82 16.42 -4.59
N GLY A 571 -8.71 16.90 -5.13
CA GLY A 571 -7.46 17.11 -4.40
C GLY A 571 -6.95 18.52 -4.68
N ALA A 572 -6.42 19.20 -3.64
CA ALA A 572 -5.78 20.50 -3.80
C ALA A 572 -4.67 20.69 -2.76
N GLU A 573 -3.59 21.33 -3.21
CA GLU A 573 -2.52 21.84 -2.39
C GLU A 573 -2.40 23.34 -2.66
N LEU A 574 -2.62 24.16 -1.63
CA LEU A 574 -2.67 25.62 -1.73
C LEU A 574 -1.66 26.24 -0.78
N GLU A 575 -0.72 27.02 -1.31
CA GLU A 575 0.05 27.97 -0.52
C GLU A 575 -0.78 29.24 -0.27
N ILE A 576 -1.41 29.31 0.92
CA ILE A 576 -2.28 30.44 1.29
C ILE A 576 -1.47 31.73 1.37
N VAL A 577 -0.36 31.67 2.10
CA VAL A 577 0.71 32.66 2.15
C VAL A 577 2.04 31.94 2.29
N SER A 578 3.16 32.60 2.05
CA SER A 578 4.48 31.99 2.18
C SER A 578 4.67 31.31 3.53
N GLY A 579 4.92 29.99 3.50
CA GLY A 579 5.08 29.17 4.69
C GLY A 579 3.77 28.68 5.33
N LEU A 580 2.59 28.94 4.76
CA LEU A 580 1.32 28.38 5.21
C LEU A 580 0.63 27.62 4.07
N ASN A 581 0.64 26.30 4.16
CA ASN A 581 0.14 25.40 3.14
C ASN A 581 -1.10 24.64 3.63
N LEU A 582 -2.09 24.51 2.77
CA LEU A 582 -3.28 23.70 2.96
C LEU A 582 -3.29 22.58 1.91
N THR A 583 -3.25 21.33 2.37
CA THR A 583 -3.53 20.15 1.55
C THR A 583 -4.94 19.66 1.88
N THR A 584 -5.76 19.43 0.87
CA THR A 584 -7.12 18.93 1.06
C THR A 584 -7.44 17.84 0.04
N SER A 585 -8.21 16.86 0.46
CA SER A 585 -8.83 15.89 -0.45
C SER A 585 -10.26 15.58 -0.02
N TRP A 586 -11.10 15.36 -1.02
CA TRP A 586 -12.47 14.90 -0.84
C TRP A 586 -12.81 13.85 -1.87
N THR A 587 -13.47 12.81 -1.40
CA THR A 587 -14.01 11.75 -2.24
C THR A 587 -15.49 11.57 -1.92
N TYR A 588 -16.31 11.62 -2.95
CA TYR A 588 -17.70 11.17 -2.93
C TYR A 588 -17.81 9.83 -3.64
N SER A 589 -18.39 8.84 -2.98
CA SER A 589 -18.53 7.46 -3.47
C SER A 589 -20.01 7.04 -3.46
N ASP A 590 -20.57 6.73 -4.62
CA ASP A 590 -21.89 6.11 -4.76
C ASP A 590 -21.73 4.75 -5.45
N PHE A 591 -21.48 3.72 -4.64
CA PHE A 591 -21.25 2.35 -5.10
C PHE A 591 -22.48 1.51 -4.79
N ARG A 592 -23.06 0.88 -5.82
CA ARG A 592 -24.32 0.14 -5.71
C ARG A 592 -24.28 -1.16 -6.50
N TYR A 593 -24.94 -2.16 -5.97
CA TYR A 593 -25.31 -3.31 -6.77
C TYR A 593 -26.36 -2.90 -7.80
N THR A 594 -26.18 -3.29 -9.05
CA THR A 594 -27.20 -3.08 -10.11
C THR A 594 -27.96 -4.37 -10.39
N SER A 595 -27.41 -5.52 -10.03
CA SER A 595 -28.10 -6.81 -10.04
C SER A 595 -27.38 -7.77 -9.10
N TYR A 596 -27.93 -8.02 -7.92
CA TYR A 596 -27.37 -8.97 -6.96
C TYR A 596 -28.45 -9.55 -6.04
N THR A 597 -28.47 -10.88 -5.95
CA THR A 597 -29.35 -11.60 -5.01
C THR A 597 -28.52 -12.55 -4.15
N THR A 598 -28.69 -12.52 -2.85
CA THR A 598 -28.06 -13.44 -1.91
C THR A 598 -29.11 -14.12 -1.03
N GLY A 599 -29.19 -15.45 -1.12
CA GLY A 599 -30.31 -16.17 -0.53
C GLY A 599 -31.65 -15.68 -1.07
N THR A 600 -32.54 -15.19 -0.20
CA THR A 600 -33.85 -14.60 -0.54
C THR A 600 -33.81 -13.08 -0.68
N HIS A 601 -32.66 -12.43 -0.44
CA HIS A 601 -32.57 -10.97 -0.45
C HIS A 601 -32.13 -10.45 -1.82
N VAL A 602 -32.97 -9.64 -2.45
CA VAL A 602 -32.66 -8.86 -3.63
C VAL A 602 -32.01 -7.54 -3.20
N LEU A 603 -30.80 -7.30 -3.64
CA LEU A 603 -29.99 -6.14 -3.24
C LEU A 603 -29.83 -5.10 -4.36
N ASP A 604 -30.61 -5.20 -5.43
CA ASP A 604 -30.60 -4.28 -6.56
C ASP A 604 -30.79 -2.83 -6.09
N GLY A 605 -29.94 -1.93 -6.55
CA GLY A 605 -29.92 -0.52 -6.15
C GLY A 605 -29.37 -0.25 -4.75
N ARG A 606 -29.03 -1.28 -3.96
CA ARG A 606 -28.48 -1.12 -2.60
C ARG A 606 -27.00 -0.72 -2.64
N ALA A 607 -26.59 0.02 -1.60
CA ALA A 607 -25.19 0.43 -1.44
C ALA A 607 -24.29 -0.78 -1.17
N ILE A 608 -23.06 -0.73 -1.69
CA ILE A 608 -22.01 -1.70 -1.37
C ILE A 608 -21.41 -1.36 0.00
N PRO A 609 -21.36 -2.29 0.97
CA PRO A 609 -20.82 -2.03 2.29
C PRO A 609 -19.29 -1.89 2.29
N GLY A 610 -18.74 -1.25 3.34
CA GLY A 610 -17.31 -1.18 3.61
C GLY A 610 -16.61 0.08 3.13
N ILE A 611 -17.30 0.99 2.45
CA ILE A 611 -16.76 2.27 1.96
C ILE A 611 -17.64 3.43 2.44
N PRO A 612 -17.04 4.49 3.00
CA PRO A 612 -17.78 5.72 3.32
C PRO A 612 -18.20 6.45 2.05
N GLN A 613 -19.40 7.03 2.07
CA GLN A 613 -19.89 7.86 0.95
C GLN A 613 -19.09 9.16 0.83
N HIS A 614 -18.69 9.74 1.96
CA HIS A 614 -17.82 10.91 2.01
C HIS A 614 -16.57 10.59 2.82
N TRP A 615 -15.42 10.83 2.21
CA TRP A 615 -14.11 10.81 2.84
C TRP A 615 -13.44 12.16 2.62
N LEU A 616 -13.05 12.84 3.72
CA LEU A 616 -12.40 14.15 3.65
C LEU A 616 -11.11 14.14 4.46
N HIS A 617 -10.13 14.84 3.95
CA HIS A 617 -8.86 15.09 4.62
C HIS A 617 -8.45 16.54 4.43
N PHE A 618 -7.98 17.17 5.50
CA PHE A 618 -7.42 18.52 5.52
C PHE A 618 -6.13 18.49 6.32
N LEU A 619 -5.09 19.08 5.79
CA LEU A 619 -3.80 19.27 6.47
C LEU A 619 -3.38 20.73 6.30
N LEU A 620 -3.41 21.49 7.38
CA LEU A 620 -2.88 22.85 7.42
C LEU A 620 -1.51 22.81 8.08
N ARG A 621 -0.47 23.20 7.34
CA ARG A 621 0.92 23.25 7.81
C ARG A 621 1.45 24.66 7.77
N GLY A 622 1.99 25.13 8.90
CA GLY A 622 2.60 26.45 9.02
C GLY A 622 4.10 26.34 9.36
N ARG A 623 4.90 27.16 8.68
CA ARG A 623 6.34 27.39 8.94
C ARG A 623 6.56 28.89 9.19
N PRO A 624 6.29 29.40 10.42
CA PRO A 624 6.39 30.81 10.70
C PRO A 624 7.85 31.27 10.59
N THR A 625 8.08 32.37 9.86
CA THR A 625 9.41 32.95 9.61
C THR A 625 10.14 33.34 10.90
N LEU A 626 9.38 33.72 11.96
CA LEU A 626 9.91 34.05 13.28
C LEU A 626 10.49 32.86 14.03
N ALA A 627 10.01 31.66 13.76
CA ALA A 627 10.41 30.43 14.49
C ALA A 627 11.53 29.66 13.76
N ARG A 628 12.44 30.32 13.07
CA ARG A 628 13.61 29.77 12.34
C ARG A 628 13.75 28.25 12.40
N GLY A 629 13.10 27.54 11.43
CA GLY A 629 13.08 26.07 11.36
C GLY A 629 11.89 25.42 12.07
N GLY A 630 11.15 26.15 12.90
CA GLY A 630 9.94 25.65 13.55
C GLY A 630 8.77 25.46 12.57
N TRP A 631 7.97 24.45 12.81
CA TRP A 631 6.75 24.20 12.05
C TRP A 631 5.68 23.55 12.94
N ALA A 632 4.44 23.73 12.55
CA ALA A 632 3.30 23.04 13.15
C ALA A 632 2.29 22.65 12.08
N GLU A 633 1.53 21.59 12.35
CA GLU A 633 0.46 21.16 11.46
C GLU A 633 -0.76 20.67 12.23
N VAL A 634 -1.91 20.90 11.64
CA VAL A 634 -3.20 20.38 12.08
C VAL A 634 -3.79 19.56 10.95
N GLU A 635 -4.08 18.30 11.22
CA GLU A 635 -4.67 17.36 10.29
C GLU A 635 -6.07 16.99 10.77
N GLN A 636 -7.05 17.07 9.87
CA GLN A 636 -8.41 16.62 10.11
C GLN A 636 -8.82 15.57 9.09
N THR A 637 -9.44 14.51 9.58
CA THR A 637 -9.98 13.43 8.73
C THR A 637 -11.45 13.19 9.10
N HIS A 638 -12.29 13.04 8.09
CA HIS A 638 -13.70 12.71 8.25
C HIS A 638 -14.08 11.48 7.42
N SER A 639 -14.85 10.62 8.04
CA SER A 639 -15.58 9.53 7.40
C SER A 639 -17.07 9.68 7.65
N SER A 640 -17.90 9.65 6.62
CA SER A 640 -19.33 9.40 6.80
C SER A 640 -19.54 7.98 7.34
N GLY A 641 -20.69 7.72 7.96
CA GLY A 641 -21.08 6.36 8.30
C GLY A 641 -21.26 5.51 7.03
N PHE A 642 -21.02 4.20 7.15
CA PHE A 642 -21.19 3.24 6.06
C PHE A 642 -21.66 1.88 6.58
N PHE A 643 -22.31 1.12 5.71
CA PHE A 643 -22.83 -0.21 6.05
C PHE A 643 -21.70 -1.23 6.18
N VAL A 644 -21.88 -2.19 7.10
CA VAL A 644 -20.89 -3.24 7.41
C VAL A 644 -21.33 -4.64 6.97
N ASN A 645 -22.54 -4.76 6.44
CA ASN A 645 -23.09 -6.01 5.91
C ASN A 645 -23.98 -5.77 4.69
N ASP A 646 -24.16 -6.82 3.88
CA ASP A 646 -24.94 -6.76 2.64
C ASP A 646 -26.43 -6.54 2.87
N THR A 647 -26.97 -6.93 4.03
CA THR A 647 -28.39 -6.68 4.38
C THR A 647 -28.66 -5.22 4.72
N LEU A 648 -27.61 -4.39 4.85
CA LEU A 648 -27.67 -2.95 5.15
C LEU A 648 -28.48 -2.60 6.40
N ASN A 649 -28.44 -3.48 7.40
CA ASN A 649 -29.13 -3.27 8.68
C ASN A 649 -28.20 -2.79 9.79
N THR A 650 -26.89 -2.75 9.53
CA THR A 650 -25.87 -2.34 10.49
C THR A 650 -24.84 -1.43 9.82
N SER A 651 -24.48 -0.33 10.47
CA SER A 651 -23.55 0.66 9.94
C SER A 651 -22.61 1.18 11.02
N THR A 652 -21.54 1.88 10.60
CA THR A 652 -20.69 2.69 11.46
C THR A 652 -21.31 4.07 11.65
N SER A 653 -21.00 4.73 12.77
CA SER A 653 -21.30 6.16 12.93
C SER A 653 -20.29 7.01 12.16
N PRO A 654 -20.69 8.20 11.67
CA PRO A 654 -19.77 9.17 11.11
C PRO A 654 -18.84 9.73 12.20
N TRP A 655 -17.61 10.10 11.81
CA TRP A 655 -16.65 10.63 12.75
C TRP A 655 -15.74 11.69 12.13
N TRP A 656 -15.17 12.51 13.00
CA TRP A 656 -14.08 13.44 12.73
C TRP A 656 -12.96 13.17 13.71
N THR A 657 -11.71 13.14 13.22
CA THR A 657 -10.51 13.11 14.05
C THR A 657 -9.64 14.30 13.75
N THR A 658 -8.96 14.80 14.77
CA THR A 658 -7.99 15.90 14.66
C THR A 658 -6.66 15.44 15.23
N ASN A 659 -5.61 15.55 14.44
CA ASN A 659 -4.23 15.30 14.84
C ASN A 659 -3.46 16.64 14.80
N VAL A 660 -2.55 16.82 15.75
CA VAL A 660 -1.69 18.00 15.81
C VAL A 660 -0.24 17.55 15.92
N ARG A 661 0.63 18.12 15.12
CA ARG A 661 2.06 17.86 15.16
C ARG A 661 2.83 19.16 15.14
N ALA A 662 3.97 19.18 15.82
CA ALA A 662 4.89 20.31 15.78
C ALA A 662 6.32 19.79 15.86
N GLY A 663 7.24 20.55 15.31
CA GLY A 663 8.63 20.18 15.29
C GLY A 663 9.54 21.33 14.90
N TRP A 664 10.80 21.02 14.83
CA TRP A 664 11.82 21.95 14.42
C TRP A 664 12.82 21.28 13.49
N ASP A 665 13.16 21.93 12.40
CA ASP A 665 14.15 21.49 11.42
C ASP A 665 15.36 22.41 11.48
N GLY A 666 16.53 21.89 11.82
CA GLY A 666 17.73 22.71 11.93
C GLY A 666 19.01 21.90 11.94
N THR A 667 20.12 22.61 12.18
CA THR A 667 21.45 22.03 12.25
C THR A 667 22.13 22.37 13.57
N ILE A 668 22.83 21.39 14.15
CA ILE A 668 23.69 21.56 15.33
C ILE A 668 25.09 21.05 14.94
N GLY A 669 26.01 21.97 14.67
CA GLY A 669 27.28 21.61 14.04
C GLY A 669 27.09 21.01 12.66
N ALA A 670 27.61 19.81 12.42
CA ALA A 670 27.45 19.07 11.16
C ALA A 670 26.21 18.16 11.14
N LEU A 671 25.41 18.15 12.19
CA LEU A 671 24.24 17.28 12.29
C LEU A 671 22.95 18.02 11.91
N ARG A 672 22.16 17.43 11.03
CA ARG A 672 20.76 17.81 10.81
C ARG A 672 19.92 17.21 11.92
N VAL A 673 19.10 18.02 12.58
CA VAL A 673 18.36 17.62 13.77
C VAL A 673 16.88 18.00 13.61
N HIS A 674 15.99 17.05 13.83
CA HIS A 674 14.55 17.21 13.65
C HIS A 674 13.78 16.61 14.84
N PRO A 675 13.69 17.31 15.99
CA PRO A 675 12.79 16.93 17.07
C PRO A 675 11.35 17.27 16.71
N PHE A 676 10.42 16.41 17.13
CA PHE A 676 8.99 16.62 16.91
C PHE A 676 8.13 15.94 17.97
N VAL A 677 6.90 16.42 18.08
CA VAL A 677 5.85 15.86 18.93
C VAL A 677 4.57 15.72 18.12
N GLY A 678 3.80 14.69 18.39
CA GLY A 678 2.50 14.46 17.78
C GLY A 678 1.45 14.06 18.80
N PHE A 679 0.24 14.56 18.58
CA PHE A 679 -0.96 14.21 19.31
C PHE A 679 -2.01 13.76 18.30
N ASN A 680 -2.38 12.50 18.36
CA ASN A 680 -3.44 11.95 17.51
C ASN A 680 -4.77 11.94 18.27
N ASN A 681 -5.87 12.13 17.55
CA ASN A 681 -7.22 12.13 18.08
C ASN A 681 -7.34 13.05 19.32
N VAL A 682 -6.92 14.31 19.17
CA VAL A 682 -6.80 15.31 20.27
C VAL A 682 -8.09 15.42 21.09
N PHE A 683 -9.25 15.29 20.44
CA PHE A 683 -10.56 15.39 21.10
C PHE A 683 -11.06 14.07 21.70
N ASN A 684 -10.21 13.02 21.71
CA ASN A 684 -10.50 11.70 22.29
C ASN A 684 -11.82 11.09 21.76
N ARG A 685 -12.08 11.19 20.47
CA ARG A 685 -13.28 10.61 19.85
C ARG A 685 -13.19 9.10 19.83
N SER A 686 -14.24 8.42 20.24
CA SER A 686 -14.42 7.00 20.00
C SER A 686 -14.95 6.81 18.57
N TYR A 687 -14.23 6.03 17.77
CA TYR A 687 -14.60 5.76 16.38
C TYR A 687 -14.12 4.39 15.90
N VAL A 688 -14.70 3.95 14.79
CA VAL A 688 -14.34 2.69 14.13
C VAL A 688 -13.23 2.96 13.12
N GLY A 689 -12.05 2.39 13.32
CA GLY A 689 -10.91 2.53 12.41
C GLY A 689 -11.01 1.64 11.19
N SER A 690 -11.58 0.43 11.37
CA SER A 690 -11.83 -0.54 10.31
C SER A 690 -13.04 -1.42 10.66
N VAL A 691 -13.51 -2.20 9.69
CA VAL A 691 -14.61 -3.15 9.90
C VAL A 691 -14.29 -4.50 9.29
N VAL A 692 -14.93 -5.55 9.77
CA VAL A 692 -14.98 -6.87 9.14
C VAL A 692 -16.35 -6.98 8.48
N ILE A 693 -16.39 -6.94 7.14
CA ILE A 693 -17.64 -6.97 6.38
C ILE A 693 -18.26 -8.37 6.49
N ASN A 694 -19.58 -8.44 6.69
CA ASN A 694 -20.33 -9.69 6.85
C ASN A 694 -19.78 -10.59 7.96
N ALA A 695 -19.22 -10.01 9.02
CA ALA A 695 -18.62 -10.77 10.11
C ALA A 695 -19.61 -11.70 10.80
N ALA A 696 -19.20 -12.92 11.13
CA ALA A 696 -19.94 -13.82 11.97
C ALA A 696 -20.20 -13.21 13.36
N PHE A 697 -21.32 -13.58 13.99
CA PHE A 697 -21.71 -13.13 15.34
C PHE A 697 -21.78 -11.60 15.49
N GLN A 698 -21.99 -10.86 14.39
CA GLN A 698 -22.08 -9.39 14.36
C GLN A 698 -20.83 -8.66 14.90
N ARG A 699 -19.65 -9.30 14.85
CA ARG A 699 -18.35 -8.73 15.27
C ARG A 699 -17.75 -7.89 14.18
N TYR A 700 -18.44 -6.85 13.80
CA TYR A 700 -18.08 -6.00 12.64
C TYR A 700 -17.01 -4.97 12.96
N TYR A 701 -16.90 -4.49 14.21
CA TYR A 701 -16.21 -3.25 14.53
C TYR A 701 -14.77 -3.51 15.02
N GLU A 702 -13.82 -2.80 14.43
CA GLU A 702 -12.44 -2.69 14.89
C GLU A 702 -12.22 -1.25 15.39
N PRO A 703 -12.34 -0.99 16.70
CA PRO A 703 -12.18 0.34 17.27
C PRO A 703 -10.78 0.89 17.05
N ALA A 704 -10.69 2.17 16.72
CA ALA A 704 -9.44 2.90 16.67
C ALA A 704 -9.04 3.41 18.08
N PRO A 705 -7.75 3.71 18.30
CA PRO A 705 -7.28 4.29 19.54
C PRO A 705 -7.95 5.63 19.86
N GLY A 706 -8.18 5.87 21.13
CA GLY A 706 -8.47 7.19 21.66
C GLY A 706 -7.29 8.16 21.48
N ARG A 707 -7.27 9.25 22.25
CA ARG A 707 -6.16 10.18 22.23
C ARG A 707 -4.86 9.46 22.54
N ASN A 708 -3.83 9.71 21.72
CA ASN A 708 -2.49 9.20 21.93
C ASN A 708 -1.47 10.26 21.56
N MET A 709 -0.28 10.15 22.14
CA MET A 709 0.80 11.10 21.93
C MET A 709 2.11 10.39 21.67
N TYR A 710 3.00 11.07 20.99
CA TYR A 710 4.35 10.59 20.78
C TYR A 710 5.34 11.73 20.63
N VAL A 711 6.57 11.42 20.93
CA VAL A 711 7.73 12.26 20.67
C VAL A 711 8.67 11.53 19.73
N GLY A 712 9.31 12.27 18.86
CA GLY A 712 10.27 11.71 17.94
C GLY A 712 11.46 12.62 17.75
N PHE A 713 12.57 12.00 17.36
CA PHE A 713 13.82 12.68 17.10
C PHE A 713 14.50 12.04 15.89
N SER A 714 14.84 12.86 14.90
CA SER A 714 15.65 12.41 13.76
C SER A 714 16.97 13.16 13.75
N VAL A 715 18.05 12.45 13.48
CA VAL A 715 19.39 13.01 13.31
C VAL A 715 19.97 12.50 12.02
N GLY A 716 20.48 13.42 11.19
CA GLY A 716 21.21 13.11 10.00
C GLY A 716 22.65 13.63 10.07
N ALA A 717 23.59 12.86 9.54
CA ALA A 717 24.99 13.24 9.33
C ALA A 717 25.40 12.95 7.89
N GLY A 718 26.33 13.74 7.36
CA GLY A 718 26.73 13.70 5.95
C GLY A 718 25.82 14.57 5.06
N GLU A 719 26.38 15.14 3.97
CA GLU A 719 25.65 15.95 2.98
C GLU A 719 25.04 15.08 1.89
#